data_b783fe2e5ae4a3f2f36008d54aaf3288
#
_entry.id   b783fe2e5ae4a3f2f36008d54aaf3288
#
_cell.length_a   1.000
_cell.length_b   1.000
_cell.length_c   1.000
_cell.angle_alpha   90.00
_cell.angle_beta   90.00
_cell.angle_gamma   90.00
#
_symmetry.space_group_name_H-M   'P 1'
#
loop_
_entity.id
_entity.type
_entity.pdbx_description
1 polymer ?
#
loop_
_entity_poly.entity_id
_entity_poly.type
_entity_poly.pdbx_seq_one_letter_code
_entity_poly.pdbx_strand_id
1 'polypeptide(L)'
;MRKIIISLLLSICLYAVGQSKLSNYNGQAEALCRQLTLSEKVSLLLDDSPAIPRLNIPAFQWWNEALHGVARNGVATVFPQTIGMAAAFDDELLQQVFTVVSDEARAKAERAKALGHVRRYQGLSFWTPNINIFRDPRWGRGQETYGEDPYLTGRMGLAVVRGLQGPDTACYYKTLACAKHFAVHSGPESLRHEMDIENLSPRDLWETYLPAFKSLVTKGQVAEVMCAYQRFDGQPCCGNSRLLQHILRDEWNFKGLVVSDCGAISDFWIPGRHGVAKDAVEASAQAQSAGTDVECGSNYHSLEDAVKAGVLKESDIDRSVIRVLEARLALGDISPSAVVPWKTIPYAVVDCPAHRQLALRMARESMVLLQNKHHTLPLSTHDKILVVGENAVDSMMLWANYNGIPSHTVTILDGIRQLAEHVDFMPGCGLLTNEVSESRMNQFCHGEGEQGMQASYWNNEDQEGEAVAQAVFTHSINQDNGGATTFAPGVNLTHFSARYAGILKVYQTEELLIKVSGDDMFRVSVNGKKVINKWRSRDNNQMAEYTLHAEAGKHYDVVVEYVQCKGNATFHFDVVHKQPFDLHQLIEKARQADAVVFVGGLSPRLEGEEMKVDFPGFSGGDRTSIELPVAQREAIQALSVARKPIVMVNCSGSAIALEPETKNCDAILQAWYPGEEGGRAVADVLFGKVNPAGKLPVTFYRHDDQLPPFNDYHMRGRTYRYFTGKPLFPFGYGLSYTTFRIGQPVCKGRTLKVKVSNTGLRGGAETVQVYIKRNADSDGPVKSLCDFQKVSLKAGESKEVTFTLQDNAFECWDPLTNTMRVMSGRYTLYVGNSSAAKASCQMLWREGL
;
A
#
# COMPACT_ATOMS: atom_id res chain seq x y z
N MET A 1 28.17 40.16 21.12
CA MET A 1 28.71 39.04 20.35
C MET A 1 27.73 37.86 20.22
N ARG A 2 27.00 37.40 21.26
CA ARG A 2 26.01 36.27 21.09
C ARG A 2 24.81 36.54 20.16
N LYS A 3 24.35 37.79 20.04
CA LYS A 3 23.24 38.17 19.14
C LYS A 3 23.64 38.28 17.65
N ILE A 4 24.91 38.48 17.34
CA ILE A 4 25.43 38.56 15.97
C ILE A 4 25.64 37.17 15.38
N ILE A 5 25.99 36.18 16.22
CA ILE A 5 26.17 34.78 15.78
C ILE A 5 24.83 34.10 15.46
N ILE A 6 23.77 34.46 16.20
CA ILE A 6 22.42 33.92 15.92
C ILE A 6 21.85 34.53 14.61
N SER A 7 22.13 35.81 14.32
CA SER A 7 21.74 36.42 13.04
C SER A 7 22.50 35.85 11.84
N LEU A 8 23.78 35.47 12.01
CA LEU A 8 24.55 34.86 10.90
C LEU A 8 24.09 33.42 10.60
N LEU A 9 23.66 32.65 11.62
CA LEU A 9 23.10 31.31 11.40
C LEU A 9 21.72 31.33 10.76
N LEU A 10 20.87 32.33 11.04
CA LEU A 10 19.60 32.53 10.34
C LEU A 10 19.76 33.05 8.89
N SER A 11 20.87 33.77 8.60
CA SER A 11 21.12 34.30 7.24
C SER A 11 21.63 33.26 6.26
N ILE A 12 22.12 32.11 6.72
CA ILE A 12 22.59 31.01 5.82
C ILE A 12 21.41 30.16 5.29
N CYS A 13 20.27 30.13 5.98
CA CYS A 13 19.09 29.42 5.52
C CYS A 13 18.29 30.11 4.41
N LEU A 14 18.60 31.33 4.03
CA LEU A 14 17.81 32.16 3.09
C LEU A 14 18.25 32.09 1.61
N TYR A 15 19.24 31.25 1.26
CA TYR A 15 19.80 31.22 -0.11
C TYR A 15 19.75 29.88 -0.83
N ALA A 16 18.91 28.94 -0.42
CA ALA A 16 18.85 27.63 -1.08
C ALA A 16 17.44 27.25 -1.56
N VAL A 17 16.78 28.11 -2.31
CA VAL A 17 15.63 27.69 -3.11
C VAL A 17 16.17 26.99 -4.35
N GLY A 18 16.14 25.64 -4.35
CA GLY A 18 16.51 24.79 -5.50
C GLY A 18 17.66 23.80 -5.28
N GLN A 19 18.33 23.78 -4.13
CA GLN A 19 19.33 22.74 -3.82
C GLN A 19 18.73 21.66 -2.90
N SER A 20 19.11 20.39 -3.15
CA SER A 20 18.79 19.29 -2.25
C SER A 20 19.32 19.58 -0.84
N LYS A 21 18.50 19.33 0.21
CA LYS A 21 18.93 19.47 1.61
C LYS A 21 20.17 18.63 1.93
N LEU A 22 20.36 17.51 1.23
CA LEU A 22 21.51 16.61 1.37
C LEU A 22 22.83 17.35 1.09
N SER A 23 22.89 18.11 0.00
CA SER A 23 24.12 18.81 -0.44
C SER A 23 24.67 19.80 0.59
N ASN A 24 23.83 20.26 1.53
CA ASN A 24 24.25 21.17 2.59
C ASN A 24 25.21 20.52 3.60
N TYR A 25 25.25 19.19 3.64
CA TYR A 25 26.02 18.42 4.62
C TYR A 25 27.24 17.72 4.02
N ASN A 26 27.52 17.89 2.72
CA ASN A 26 28.59 17.17 2.01
C ASN A 26 29.95 17.32 2.70
N GLY A 27 30.41 18.53 3.05
CA GLY A 27 31.70 18.72 3.70
C GLY A 27 31.81 18.07 5.09
N GLN A 28 30.69 17.99 5.83
CA GLN A 28 30.66 17.29 7.12
C GLN A 28 30.68 15.76 6.92
N ALA A 29 29.93 15.28 5.95
CA ALA A 29 29.89 13.86 5.59
C ALA A 29 31.26 13.35 5.13
N GLU A 30 31.96 14.09 4.26
CA GLU A 30 33.32 13.77 3.84
C GLU A 30 34.31 13.77 5.01
N ALA A 31 34.19 14.74 5.94
CA ALA A 31 35.06 14.80 7.10
C ALA A 31 34.85 13.61 8.06
N LEU A 32 33.63 13.14 8.21
CA LEU A 32 33.30 11.92 8.96
C LEU A 32 33.78 10.67 8.21
N CYS A 33 33.54 10.57 6.91
CA CYS A 33 33.95 9.42 6.08
C CYS A 33 35.46 9.15 6.17
N ARG A 34 36.28 10.21 6.13
CA ARG A 34 37.74 10.10 6.29
C ARG A 34 38.20 9.54 7.63
N GLN A 35 37.38 9.56 8.65
CA GLN A 35 37.69 9.03 9.99
C GLN A 35 37.24 7.58 10.17
N LEU A 36 36.44 7.05 9.26
CA LEU A 36 35.93 5.67 9.32
C LEU A 36 36.96 4.68 8.79
N THR A 37 37.07 3.53 9.45
CA THR A 37 37.76 2.35 8.91
C THR A 37 36.92 1.73 7.80
N LEU A 38 37.53 0.92 6.92
CA LEU A 38 36.82 0.21 5.86
C LEU A 38 35.66 -0.63 6.41
N SER A 39 35.88 -1.37 7.51
CA SER A 39 34.83 -2.18 8.15
C SER A 39 33.65 -1.33 8.67
N GLU A 40 33.93 -0.17 9.28
CA GLU A 40 32.90 0.77 9.72
C GLU A 40 32.15 1.36 8.53
N LYS A 41 32.83 1.71 7.43
CA LYS A 41 32.21 2.17 6.19
C LYS A 41 31.22 1.14 5.66
N VAL A 42 31.66 -0.12 5.54
CA VAL A 42 30.82 -1.23 5.06
C VAL A 42 29.62 -1.43 5.97
N SER A 43 29.78 -1.37 7.29
CA SER A 43 28.68 -1.57 8.24
C SER A 43 27.58 -0.49 8.13
N LEU A 44 27.92 0.72 7.67
CA LEU A 44 26.93 1.80 7.46
C LEU A 44 26.09 1.62 6.19
N LEU A 45 26.47 0.73 5.28
CA LEU A 45 25.78 0.48 3.99
C LEU A 45 24.77 -0.67 4.06
N LEU A 46 24.47 -1.17 5.26
CA LEU A 46 23.45 -2.18 5.52
C LEU A 46 22.17 -1.53 6.06
N ASP A 47 21.02 -2.16 5.85
CA ASP A 47 19.72 -1.67 6.33
C ASP A 47 19.64 -1.59 7.86
N ASP A 48 20.41 -2.38 8.58
CA ASP A 48 20.65 -2.31 10.01
C ASP A 48 22.07 -1.77 10.27
N SER A 49 22.22 -0.45 10.24
CA SER A 49 23.51 0.22 10.44
C SER A 49 23.85 0.30 11.93
N PRO A 50 24.94 -0.30 12.41
CA PRO A 50 25.32 -0.25 13.81
C PRO A 50 25.80 1.14 14.24
N ALA A 51 25.84 1.37 15.56
CA ALA A 51 26.45 2.57 16.11
C ALA A 51 27.97 2.57 15.94
N ILE A 52 28.55 3.77 15.74
CA ILE A 52 30.01 3.99 15.79
C ILE A 52 30.29 4.99 16.92
N PRO A 53 30.37 4.52 18.18
CA PRO A 53 30.38 5.38 19.36
C PRO A 53 31.54 6.38 19.38
N ARG A 54 32.75 6.01 18.89
CA ARG A 54 33.91 6.89 18.85
C ARG A 54 33.73 8.15 18.01
N LEU A 55 32.76 8.13 17.06
CA LEU A 55 32.41 9.26 16.19
C LEU A 55 31.04 9.85 16.53
N ASN A 56 30.38 9.38 17.61
CA ASN A 56 29.03 9.75 18.00
C ASN A 56 28.00 9.51 16.87
N ILE A 57 28.19 8.47 16.06
CA ILE A 57 27.24 8.03 15.06
C ILE A 57 26.33 6.98 15.72
N PRO A 58 25.02 7.24 15.94
CA PRO A 58 24.09 6.26 16.53
C PRO A 58 23.78 5.13 15.55
N ALA A 59 23.22 4.03 16.05
CA ALA A 59 22.64 2.99 15.20
C ALA A 59 21.47 3.57 14.39
N PHE A 60 21.22 3.01 13.19
CA PHE A 60 20.15 3.47 12.32
C PHE A 60 19.48 2.30 11.60
N GLN A 61 18.14 2.38 11.47
CA GLN A 61 17.33 1.40 10.75
C GLN A 61 16.78 2.06 9.49
N TRP A 62 17.20 1.55 8.32
CA TRP A 62 16.78 2.08 7.02
C TRP A 62 15.41 1.52 6.60
N TRP A 63 15.09 0.28 6.98
CA TRP A 63 13.85 -0.36 6.57
C TRP A 63 12.68 0.07 7.45
N ASN A 64 11.87 0.97 6.93
CA ASN A 64 10.57 1.33 7.51
C ASN A 64 9.56 1.52 6.37
N GLU A 65 8.29 1.24 6.65
CA GLU A 65 7.21 1.29 5.67
C GLU A 65 6.09 2.22 6.13
N ALA A 66 5.50 2.94 5.18
CA ALA A 66 4.40 3.86 5.46
C ALA A 66 3.51 4.09 4.24
N LEU A 67 3.07 3.04 3.55
CA LEU A 67 2.25 3.17 2.35
C LEU A 67 0.92 3.90 2.61
N HIS A 68 0.32 3.70 3.80
CA HIS A 68 -0.93 4.34 4.20
C HIS A 68 -1.06 4.52 5.73
N GLY A 69 0.04 4.83 6.38
CA GLY A 69 0.23 4.96 7.83
C GLY A 69 1.53 4.29 8.23
N VAL A 70 2.05 4.58 9.43
CA VAL A 70 3.28 3.94 9.91
C VAL A 70 3.03 2.45 10.11
N ALA A 71 3.69 1.63 9.31
CA ALA A 71 3.47 0.19 9.28
C ALA A 71 4.36 -0.57 10.26
N ARG A 72 3.89 -1.72 10.74
CA ARG A 72 4.63 -2.73 11.51
C ARG A 72 5.39 -2.19 12.72
N ASN A 73 4.86 -1.12 13.30
CA ASN A 73 5.44 -0.46 14.47
C ASN A 73 4.36 -0.16 15.53
N GLY A 74 3.50 -1.14 15.82
CA GLY A 74 2.42 -1.03 16.81
C GLY A 74 1.34 -0.05 16.40
N VAL A 75 0.78 0.67 17.38
CA VAL A 75 -0.36 1.57 17.17
C VAL A 75 0.01 2.69 16.20
N ALA A 76 -0.81 2.90 15.17
CA ALA A 76 -0.72 3.99 14.22
C ALA A 76 -2.07 4.21 13.53
N THR A 77 -2.32 5.42 13.02
CA THR A 77 -3.47 5.69 12.18
C THR A 77 -3.36 4.90 10.87
N VAL A 78 -4.42 4.18 10.49
CA VAL A 78 -4.48 3.39 9.26
C VAL A 78 -5.43 4.07 8.27
N PHE A 79 -4.84 4.73 7.28
CA PHE A 79 -5.55 5.35 6.17
C PHE A 79 -5.99 4.31 5.14
N PRO A 80 -6.87 4.66 4.17
CA PRO A 80 -7.14 3.78 3.04
C PRO A 80 -5.87 3.36 2.32
N GLN A 81 -5.86 2.13 1.78
CA GLN A 81 -4.74 1.67 0.95
C GLN A 81 -4.49 2.63 -0.22
N THR A 82 -3.25 2.69 -0.68
CA THR A 82 -2.74 3.65 -1.65
C THR A 82 -3.62 3.81 -2.89
N ILE A 83 -4.09 2.70 -3.47
CA ILE A 83 -4.99 2.73 -4.64
C ILE A 83 -6.32 3.43 -4.34
N GLY A 84 -6.84 3.27 -3.12
CA GLY A 84 -8.04 3.98 -2.66
C GLY A 84 -7.75 5.47 -2.48
N MET A 85 -6.61 5.84 -1.89
CA MET A 85 -6.23 7.26 -1.77
C MET A 85 -6.05 7.92 -3.16
N ALA A 86 -5.52 7.19 -4.14
CA ALA A 86 -5.42 7.68 -5.52
C ALA A 86 -6.79 7.96 -6.14
N ALA A 87 -7.83 7.18 -5.78
CA ALA A 87 -9.19 7.39 -6.25
C ALA A 87 -9.80 8.73 -5.78
N ALA A 88 -9.25 9.36 -4.76
CA ALA A 88 -9.67 10.71 -4.36
C ALA A 88 -9.34 11.79 -5.39
N PHE A 89 -8.35 11.60 -6.26
CA PHE A 89 -7.84 12.63 -7.18
C PHE A 89 -7.61 13.96 -6.47
N ASP A 90 -7.03 13.90 -5.28
CA ASP A 90 -6.81 15.03 -4.37
C ASP A 90 -5.40 14.94 -3.76
N ASP A 91 -4.43 15.50 -4.45
CA ASP A 91 -3.02 15.49 -4.02
C ASP A 91 -2.76 16.39 -2.81
N GLU A 92 -3.58 17.43 -2.60
CA GLU A 92 -3.49 18.28 -1.40
C GLU A 92 -3.95 17.51 -0.15
N LEU A 93 -5.05 16.77 -0.24
CA LEU A 93 -5.50 15.91 0.86
C LEU A 93 -4.50 14.79 1.13
N LEU A 94 -3.93 14.19 0.09
CA LEU A 94 -2.90 13.16 0.24
C LEU A 94 -1.64 13.70 0.92
N GLN A 95 -1.22 14.92 0.61
CA GLN A 95 -0.09 15.56 1.30
C GLN A 95 -0.40 15.76 2.80
N GLN A 96 -1.64 16.13 3.17
CA GLN A 96 -2.06 16.23 4.57
C GLN A 96 -1.95 14.88 5.27
N VAL A 97 -2.40 13.79 4.63
CA VAL A 97 -2.27 12.41 5.15
C VAL A 97 -0.81 12.11 5.46
N PHE A 98 0.10 12.30 4.51
CA PHE A 98 1.52 11.97 4.73
C PHE A 98 2.25 12.94 5.64
N THR A 99 1.72 14.15 5.83
CA THR A 99 2.18 15.06 6.90
C THR A 99 1.89 14.46 8.27
N VAL A 100 0.68 13.92 8.47
CA VAL A 100 0.28 13.21 9.70
C VAL A 100 1.11 11.94 9.89
N VAL A 101 1.28 11.13 8.84
CA VAL A 101 2.11 9.91 8.88
C VAL A 101 3.53 10.24 9.34
N SER A 102 4.13 11.30 8.83
CA SER A 102 5.48 11.72 9.25
C SER A 102 5.53 12.31 10.66
N ASP A 103 4.43 12.90 11.17
CA ASP A 103 4.33 13.32 12.58
C ASP A 103 4.32 12.10 13.51
N GLU A 104 3.51 11.09 13.21
CA GLU A 104 3.48 9.84 13.95
C GLU A 104 4.83 9.12 13.90
N ALA A 105 5.46 9.06 12.72
CA ALA A 105 6.77 8.46 12.53
C ALA A 105 7.82 9.10 13.44
N ARG A 106 7.88 10.43 13.47
CA ARG A 106 8.79 11.16 14.36
C ARG A 106 8.52 10.90 15.84
N ALA A 107 7.27 10.99 16.26
CA ALA A 107 6.89 10.72 17.65
C ALA A 107 7.30 9.30 18.10
N LYS A 108 7.11 8.30 17.22
CA LYS A 108 7.47 6.90 17.48
C LYS A 108 8.98 6.70 17.51
N ALA A 109 9.71 7.27 16.57
CA ALA A 109 11.18 7.16 16.52
C ALA A 109 11.85 7.82 17.74
N GLU A 110 11.39 8.99 18.17
CA GLU A 110 11.92 9.65 19.37
C GLU A 110 11.60 8.84 20.64
N ARG A 111 10.43 8.22 20.72
CA ARG A 111 10.10 7.30 21.83
C ARG A 111 11.00 6.06 21.82
N ALA A 112 11.24 5.44 20.67
CA ALA A 112 12.13 4.28 20.56
C ALA A 112 13.56 4.62 21.01
N LYS A 113 14.08 5.79 20.61
CA LYS A 113 15.38 6.31 21.06
C LYS A 113 15.41 6.51 22.57
N ALA A 114 14.37 7.08 23.15
CA ALA A 114 14.27 7.32 24.60
C ALA A 114 14.23 6.00 25.41
N LEU A 115 13.74 4.91 24.81
CA LEU A 115 13.72 3.56 25.39
C LEU A 115 15.08 2.81 25.21
N GLY A 116 16.03 3.44 24.52
CA GLY A 116 17.38 2.91 24.36
C GLY A 116 17.55 1.88 23.24
N HIS A 117 16.54 1.69 22.38
CA HIS A 117 16.65 0.77 21.26
C HIS A 117 15.86 1.30 20.05
N VAL A 118 16.47 1.24 18.88
CA VAL A 118 15.79 1.44 17.59
C VAL A 118 15.85 0.12 16.84
N ARG A 119 14.68 -0.45 16.57
CA ARG A 119 14.53 -1.71 15.82
C ARG A 119 14.08 -1.43 14.39
N ARG A 120 14.06 -2.46 13.54
CA ARG A 120 13.41 -2.42 12.23
C ARG A 120 11.98 -1.86 12.39
N TYR A 121 11.56 -1.03 11.45
CA TYR A 121 10.31 -0.24 11.43
C TYR A 121 10.24 0.91 12.45
N GLN A 122 11.31 1.21 13.18
CA GLN A 122 11.35 2.30 14.17
C GLN A 122 12.28 3.46 13.78
N GLY A 123 12.79 3.45 12.54
CA GLY A 123 13.63 4.49 11.98
C GLY A 123 12.85 5.62 11.31
N LEU A 124 13.56 6.42 10.52
CA LEU A 124 13.04 7.63 9.86
C LEU A 124 13.26 7.66 8.33
N SER A 125 13.77 6.58 7.75
CA SER A 125 13.79 6.34 6.31
C SER A 125 12.57 5.48 5.98
N PHE A 126 11.68 5.93 5.10
CA PHE A 126 10.46 5.24 4.74
C PHE A 126 10.49 4.84 3.27
N TRP A 127 10.41 3.53 2.99
CA TRP A 127 10.42 2.99 1.63
C TRP A 127 9.05 3.14 0.97
N THR A 128 8.67 4.38 0.80
CA THR A 128 7.39 4.90 0.33
C THR A 128 7.63 6.23 -0.41
N PRO A 129 6.96 6.47 -1.56
CA PRO A 129 5.83 5.76 -2.17
C PRO A 129 6.22 4.64 -3.16
N ASN A 130 5.31 3.67 -3.35
CA ASN A 130 5.34 2.78 -4.50
C ASN A 130 4.70 3.47 -5.71
N ILE A 131 5.51 3.87 -6.67
CA ILE A 131 5.08 4.60 -7.88
C ILE A 131 5.22 3.78 -9.16
N ASN A 132 5.25 2.47 -9.04
CA ASN A 132 5.14 1.59 -10.19
C ASN A 132 3.75 1.72 -10.83
N ILE A 133 3.69 1.55 -12.13
CA ILE A 133 2.43 1.67 -12.89
C ILE A 133 1.63 0.39 -12.78
N PHE A 134 0.39 0.48 -12.33
CA PHE A 134 -0.55 -0.63 -12.25
C PHE A 134 -1.05 -1.02 -13.65
N ARG A 135 -0.13 -1.56 -14.48
CA ARG A 135 -0.41 -1.87 -15.89
C ARG A 135 -1.36 -3.04 -16.11
N ASP A 136 -1.49 -3.92 -15.13
CA ASP A 136 -2.27 -5.15 -15.22
C ASP A 136 -3.02 -5.43 -13.91
N PRO A 137 -4.36 -5.54 -13.93
CA PRO A 137 -5.16 -5.74 -12.72
C PRO A 137 -4.92 -7.07 -11.99
N ARG A 138 -4.16 -7.99 -12.58
CA ARG A 138 -3.77 -9.25 -11.93
C ARG A 138 -2.66 -9.07 -10.92
N TRP A 139 -1.89 -7.99 -10.98
CA TRP A 139 -0.77 -7.76 -10.07
C TRP A 139 -1.25 -7.47 -8.64
N GLY A 140 -0.91 -8.38 -7.69
CA GLY A 140 -1.38 -8.30 -6.30
C GLY A 140 -0.87 -7.09 -5.53
N ARG A 141 0.36 -6.60 -5.83
CA ARG A 141 0.90 -5.36 -5.25
C ARG A 141 0.38 -4.09 -5.95
N GLY A 142 -0.46 -4.21 -6.97
CA GLY A 142 -1.11 -3.06 -7.59
C GLY A 142 -1.87 -2.19 -6.60
N GLN A 143 -2.40 -2.76 -5.52
CA GLN A 143 -3.04 -2.05 -4.41
C GLN A 143 -2.13 -1.02 -3.74
N GLU A 144 -0.81 -1.23 -3.77
CA GLU A 144 0.18 -0.33 -3.16
C GLU A 144 0.47 0.91 -4.00
N THR A 145 -0.06 0.99 -5.23
CA THR A 145 0.26 2.01 -6.23
C THR A 145 -0.82 3.07 -6.37
N TYR A 146 -0.52 4.11 -7.15
CA TYR A 146 -1.46 5.20 -7.45
C TYR A 146 -2.22 4.99 -8.77
N GLY A 147 -2.22 3.77 -9.30
CA GLY A 147 -2.98 3.36 -10.47
C GLY A 147 -2.17 3.24 -11.75
N GLU A 148 -2.87 3.29 -12.87
CA GLU A 148 -2.32 2.96 -14.19
C GLU A 148 -1.76 4.15 -14.97
N ASP A 149 -1.97 5.37 -14.48
CA ASP A 149 -1.62 6.59 -15.20
C ASP A 149 -0.34 7.24 -14.64
N PRO A 150 0.69 7.49 -15.50
CA PRO A 150 1.96 8.07 -15.07
C PRO A 150 1.84 9.49 -14.50
N TYR A 151 0.91 10.30 -15.01
CA TYR A 151 0.72 11.68 -14.53
C TYR A 151 0.06 11.71 -13.15
N LEU A 152 -1.03 10.93 -12.97
CA LEU A 152 -1.69 10.77 -11.67
C LEU A 152 -0.69 10.24 -10.64
N THR A 153 0.03 9.16 -10.97
CA THR A 153 1.05 8.57 -10.11
C THR A 153 2.14 9.58 -9.72
N GLY A 154 2.61 10.37 -10.68
CA GLY A 154 3.58 11.42 -10.42
C GLY A 154 3.06 12.53 -9.50
N ARG A 155 1.81 12.99 -9.69
CA ARG A 155 1.14 13.99 -8.85
C ARG A 155 0.97 13.49 -7.41
N MET A 156 0.42 12.30 -7.25
CA MET A 156 0.20 11.67 -5.94
C MET A 156 1.53 11.37 -5.25
N GLY A 157 2.50 10.79 -5.96
CA GLY A 157 3.83 10.53 -5.40
C GLY A 157 4.55 11.79 -4.91
N LEU A 158 4.43 12.92 -5.63
CA LEU A 158 4.96 14.21 -5.17
C LEU A 158 4.31 14.67 -3.85
N ALA A 159 3.01 14.51 -3.70
CA ALA A 159 2.29 14.84 -2.47
C ALA A 159 2.80 14.00 -1.28
N VAL A 160 3.05 12.71 -1.51
CA VAL A 160 3.62 11.81 -0.51
C VAL A 160 5.03 12.25 -0.09
N VAL A 161 5.91 12.49 -1.06
CA VAL A 161 7.29 12.92 -0.79
C VAL A 161 7.29 14.21 0.04
N ARG A 162 6.48 15.20 -0.33
CA ARG A 162 6.37 16.48 0.40
C ARG A 162 5.82 16.29 1.82
N GLY A 163 4.80 15.45 1.99
CA GLY A 163 4.25 15.14 3.30
C GLY A 163 5.25 14.43 4.21
N LEU A 164 5.97 13.44 3.69
CA LEU A 164 6.99 12.70 4.44
C LEU A 164 8.21 13.55 4.74
N GLN A 165 8.79 14.22 3.75
CA GLN A 165 10.06 14.96 3.90
C GLN A 165 9.89 16.31 4.60
N GLY A 166 8.65 16.79 4.74
CA GLY A 166 8.34 18.10 5.31
C GLY A 166 8.65 19.24 4.33
N PRO A 167 8.39 20.50 4.72
CA PRO A 167 8.48 21.65 3.83
C PRO A 167 9.91 21.89 3.32
N ASP A 168 10.03 22.35 2.08
CA ASP A 168 11.32 22.64 1.44
C ASP A 168 12.11 23.73 2.17
N THR A 169 11.41 24.62 2.87
CA THR A 169 12.01 25.69 3.67
C THR A 169 12.65 25.23 4.97
N ALA A 170 12.40 23.99 5.41
CA ALA A 170 13.01 23.45 6.62
C ALA A 170 14.46 23.02 6.36
N CYS A 171 15.36 23.30 7.31
CA CYS A 171 16.78 22.93 7.23
C CYS A 171 16.98 21.41 7.31
N TYR A 172 16.08 20.70 7.98
CA TYR A 172 16.13 19.24 8.16
C TYR A 172 14.97 18.56 7.47
N TYR A 173 15.20 17.32 7.02
CA TYR A 173 14.09 16.45 6.64
C TYR A 173 13.29 16.03 7.87
N LYS A 174 11.97 15.91 7.69
CA LYS A 174 11.11 15.34 8.72
C LYS A 174 11.27 13.82 8.76
N THR A 175 11.18 13.15 7.63
CA THR A 175 11.57 11.76 7.37
C THR A 175 12.19 11.70 5.98
N LEU A 176 12.83 10.60 5.62
CA LEU A 176 13.23 10.35 4.23
C LEU A 176 12.11 9.58 3.53
N ALA A 177 11.83 9.96 2.29
CA ALA A 177 10.92 9.24 1.40
C ALA A 177 11.74 8.48 0.34
N CYS A 178 11.26 7.32 -0.08
CA CYS A 178 11.91 6.47 -1.06
C CYS A 178 10.96 6.11 -2.21
N ALA A 179 11.30 6.52 -3.42
CA ALA A 179 10.55 6.15 -4.62
C ALA A 179 10.87 4.71 -5.04
N LYS A 180 9.87 3.83 -5.09
CA LYS A 180 10.07 2.41 -5.41
C LYS A 180 9.10 1.89 -6.46
N HIS A 181 9.46 0.84 -7.17
CA HIS A 181 10.73 0.13 -7.30
C HIS A 181 11.33 0.49 -8.67
N PHE A 182 12.54 1.03 -8.71
CA PHE A 182 13.19 1.56 -9.92
C PHE A 182 13.99 0.47 -10.64
N ALA A 183 13.65 0.09 -11.87
CA ALA A 183 12.53 0.58 -12.65
C ALA A 183 11.83 -0.60 -13.35
N VAL A 184 10.67 -0.30 -13.95
CA VAL A 184 9.91 -1.26 -14.76
C VAL A 184 9.47 -2.50 -13.96
N HIS A 185 8.90 -2.29 -12.76
CA HIS A 185 8.38 -3.37 -11.90
C HIS A 185 6.85 -3.26 -11.80
N SER A 186 6.13 -4.32 -12.21
CA SER A 186 4.66 -4.38 -12.17
C SER A 186 4.14 -5.83 -12.25
N GLY A 187 4.75 -6.76 -11.55
CA GLY A 187 4.41 -8.19 -11.55
C GLY A 187 4.75 -8.93 -12.86
N PRO A 188 4.60 -10.22 -12.91
CA PRO A 188 4.06 -11.11 -11.87
C PRO A 188 5.00 -11.27 -10.67
N GLU A 189 4.44 -11.37 -9.46
CA GLU A 189 5.21 -11.55 -8.22
C GLU A 189 6.01 -12.85 -8.22
N SER A 190 5.43 -13.92 -8.74
CA SER A 190 6.09 -15.22 -8.82
C SER A 190 7.36 -15.26 -9.67
N LEU A 191 7.57 -14.26 -10.53
CA LEU A 191 8.73 -14.17 -11.44
C LEU A 191 9.71 -13.07 -11.05
N ARG A 192 9.44 -12.30 -10.01
CA ARG A 192 10.18 -11.06 -9.70
C ARG A 192 11.69 -11.27 -9.50
N HIS A 193 12.09 -12.45 -9.02
CA HIS A 193 13.50 -12.81 -8.76
C HIS A 193 14.25 -13.39 -9.98
N GLU A 194 13.54 -13.71 -11.06
CA GLU A 194 14.10 -14.41 -12.23
C GLU A 194 13.93 -13.61 -13.51
N MET A 195 12.84 -12.82 -13.57
CA MET A 195 12.40 -12.15 -14.80
C MET A 195 13.43 -11.19 -15.35
N ASP A 196 13.59 -11.20 -16.68
CA ASP A 196 14.30 -10.18 -17.43
C ASP A 196 13.33 -9.46 -18.35
N ILE A 197 13.28 -8.14 -18.27
CA ILE A 197 12.44 -7.32 -19.13
C ILE A 197 13.29 -6.84 -20.27
N GLU A 198 13.25 -7.60 -21.34
CA GLU A 198 14.01 -7.34 -22.56
C GLU A 198 13.15 -6.71 -23.67
N ASN A 199 13.78 -6.02 -24.56
CA ASN A 199 13.15 -5.47 -25.79
C ASN A 199 11.97 -4.53 -25.54
N LEU A 200 11.90 -3.93 -24.35
CA LEU A 200 10.87 -2.93 -24.06
C LEU A 200 11.03 -1.74 -25.00
N SER A 201 9.93 -1.28 -25.61
CA SER A 201 10.01 -0.12 -26.48
C SER A 201 10.50 1.11 -25.70
N PRO A 202 11.41 1.93 -26.26
CA PRO A 202 11.81 3.18 -25.61
C PRO A 202 10.63 4.08 -25.26
N ARG A 203 9.58 4.10 -26.07
CA ARG A 203 8.35 4.82 -25.77
C ARG A 203 7.70 4.32 -24.48
N ASP A 204 7.51 3.01 -24.34
CA ASP A 204 6.90 2.45 -23.14
C ASP A 204 7.73 2.77 -21.89
N LEU A 205 9.05 2.65 -21.98
CA LEU A 205 9.95 3.01 -20.90
C LEU A 205 9.80 4.49 -20.50
N TRP A 206 9.93 5.40 -21.45
CA TRP A 206 10.03 6.84 -21.20
C TRP A 206 8.70 7.55 -21.04
N GLU A 207 7.60 7.05 -21.64
CA GLU A 207 6.28 7.65 -21.52
C GLU A 207 5.38 6.98 -20.46
N THR A 208 5.77 5.77 -19.96
CA THR A 208 4.93 5.04 -18.99
C THR A 208 5.67 4.72 -17.69
N TYR A 209 6.81 4.02 -17.75
CA TYR A 209 7.45 3.50 -16.54
C TYR A 209 8.33 4.51 -15.82
N LEU A 210 8.95 5.45 -16.50
CA LEU A 210 9.89 6.40 -15.90
C LEU A 210 9.31 7.77 -15.47
N PRO A 211 8.20 8.30 -16.03
CA PRO A 211 7.78 9.68 -15.75
C PRO A 211 7.50 10.00 -14.30
N ALA A 212 6.90 9.07 -13.54
CA ALA A 212 6.65 9.25 -12.11
C ALA A 212 7.96 9.38 -11.33
N PHE A 213 8.94 8.50 -11.59
CA PHE A 213 10.28 8.59 -10.97
C PHE A 213 10.97 9.91 -11.32
N LYS A 214 10.99 10.30 -12.62
CA LYS A 214 11.54 11.59 -13.06
C LYS A 214 10.92 12.76 -12.29
N SER A 215 9.60 12.72 -12.09
CA SER A 215 8.88 13.76 -11.35
C SER A 215 9.30 13.82 -9.89
N LEU A 216 9.39 12.69 -9.19
CA LEU A 216 9.76 12.64 -7.78
C LEU A 216 11.23 13.05 -7.57
N VAL A 217 12.11 12.68 -8.49
CA VAL A 217 13.53 13.05 -8.43
C VAL A 217 13.70 14.56 -8.71
N THR A 218 13.18 15.05 -9.85
CA THR A 218 13.48 16.41 -10.32
C THR A 218 12.64 17.50 -9.66
N LYS A 219 11.38 17.20 -9.31
CA LYS A 219 10.45 18.17 -8.69
C LYS A 219 10.25 17.93 -7.20
N GLY A 220 10.29 16.66 -6.74
CA GLY A 220 10.11 16.29 -5.35
C GLY A 220 11.39 16.22 -4.55
N GLN A 221 12.55 16.17 -5.22
CA GLN A 221 13.84 15.97 -4.57
C GLN A 221 13.79 14.82 -3.55
N VAL A 222 13.20 13.69 -3.99
CA VAL A 222 13.05 12.51 -3.14
C VAL A 222 14.42 12.08 -2.61
N ALA A 223 14.49 11.76 -1.32
CA ALA A 223 15.75 11.48 -0.64
C ALA A 223 16.33 10.12 -1.03
N GLU A 224 15.47 9.17 -1.38
CA GLU A 224 15.86 7.81 -1.68
C GLU A 224 15.14 7.27 -2.92
N VAL A 225 15.78 6.34 -3.62
CA VAL A 225 15.21 5.54 -4.69
C VAL A 225 15.56 4.08 -4.45
N MET A 226 14.58 3.18 -4.48
CA MET A 226 14.82 1.75 -4.33
C MET A 226 14.90 1.07 -5.69
N CYS A 227 15.99 0.37 -5.97
CA CYS A 227 16.11 -0.45 -7.17
C CYS A 227 15.34 -1.76 -7.05
N ALA A 228 14.73 -2.19 -8.15
CA ALA A 228 13.82 -3.32 -8.20
C ALA A 228 14.55 -4.68 -8.23
N TYR A 229 13.80 -5.75 -7.97
CA TYR A 229 14.32 -7.13 -7.97
C TYR A 229 14.81 -7.59 -9.33
N GLN A 230 13.98 -7.47 -10.37
CA GLN A 230 14.19 -8.11 -11.68
C GLN A 230 15.37 -7.52 -12.47
N ARG A 231 15.71 -8.19 -13.56
CA ARG A 231 16.62 -7.67 -14.58
C ARG A 231 15.89 -6.75 -15.57
N PHE A 232 16.65 -5.85 -16.15
CA PHE A 232 16.24 -4.99 -17.25
C PHE A 232 17.36 -4.98 -18.30
N ASP A 233 17.05 -5.40 -19.54
CA ASP A 233 18.01 -5.56 -20.63
C ASP A 233 19.26 -6.38 -20.20
N GLY A 234 19.04 -7.55 -19.56
CA GLY A 234 20.07 -8.48 -19.12
C GLY A 234 20.77 -8.12 -17.81
N GLN A 235 20.56 -6.94 -17.24
CA GLN A 235 21.21 -6.49 -16.02
C GLN A 235 20.25 -6.39 -14.84
N PRO A 236 20.60 -6.88 -13.64
CA PRO A 236 19.82 -6.64 -12.43
C PRO A 236 19.59 -5.15 -12.21
N CYS A 237 18.37 -4.72 -11.88
CA CYS A 237 18.10 -3.30 -11.68
C CYS A 237 19.03 -2.66 -10.63
N CYS A 238 19.38 -3.39 -9.55
CA CYS A 238 20.33 -2.92 -8.54
C CYS A 238 21.81 -2.96 -8.98
N GLY A 239 22.11 -3.55 -10.13
CA GLY A 239 23.44 -3.58 -10.74
C GLY A 239 23.50 -2.90 -12.12
N ASN A 240 22.45 -2.17 -12.51
CA ASN A 240 22.30 -1.60 -13.83
C ASN A 240 22.78 -0.13 -13.86
N SER A 241 23.99 0.08 -14.36
CA SER A 241 24.59 1.42 -14.47
C SER A 241 23.83 2.36 -15.42
N ARG A 242 23.14 1.82 -16.46
CA ARG A 242 22.27 2.64 -17.32
C ARG A 242 21.13 3.26 -16.52
N LEU A 243 20.49 2.48 -15.64
CA LEU A 243 19.40 2.98 -14.80
C LEU A 243 19.92 3.90 -13.69
N LEU A 244 20.90 3.42 -12.91
CA LEU A 244 21.30 4.06 -11.65
C LEU A 244 22.27 5.23 -11.86
N GLN A 245 23.18 5.14 -12.84
CA GLN A 245 24.13 6.20 -13.10
C GLN A 245 23.64 7.11 -14.24
N HIS A 246 23.42 6.59 -15.46
CA HIS A 246 23.16 7.46 -16.60
C HIS A 246 21.79 8.15 -16.51
N ILE A 247 20.71 7.41 -16.24
CA ILE A 247 19.37 7.99 -16.19
C ILE A 247 19.17 8.74 -14.86
N LEU A 248 19.36 8.05 -13.72
CA LEU A 248 18.99 8.60 -12.42
C LEU A 248 19.93 9.76 -12.00
N ARG A 249 21.27 9.55 -12.09
CA ARG A 249 22.22 10.54 -11.59
C ARG A 249 22.67 11.55 -12.62
N ASP A 250 23.04 11.11 -13.84
CA ASP A 250 23.60 12.02 -14.83
C ASP A 250 22.51 12.86 -15.52
N GLU A 251 21.41 12.21 -15.96
CA GLU A 251 20.33 12.92 -16.66
C GLU A 251 19.39 13.66 -15.71
N TRP A 252 18.93 13.00 -14.61
CA TRP A 252 17.97 13.61 -13.68
C TRP A 252 18.63 14.30 -12.50
N ASN A 253 19.96 14.25 -12.37
CA ASN A 253 20.75 14.89 -11.32
C ASN A 253 20.36 14.46 -9.90
N PHE A 254 20.02 13.19 -9.70
CA PHE A 254 19.66 12.64 -8.41
C PHE A 254 20.83 12.71 -7.43
N LYS A 255 20.59 13.28 -6.25
CA LYS A 255 21.62 13.48 -5.20
C LYS A 255 21.42 12.56 -3.98
N GLY A 256 20.30 11.85 -3.93
CA GLY A 256 19.95 10.98 -2.80
C GLY A 256 20.59 9.60 -2.84
N LEU A 257 20.08 8.75 -1.98
CA LEU A 257 20.49 7.35 -1.81
C LEU A 257 19.78 6.42 -2.79
N VAL A 258 20.49 5.43 -3.28
CA VAL A 258 19.88 4.25 -3.89
C VAL A 258 19.95 3.10 -2.88
N VAL A 259 18.78 2.56 -2.53
CA VAL A 259 18.67 1.38 -1.66
C VAL A 259 18.26 0.16 -2.50
N SER A 260 18.74 -1.03 -2.15
CA SER A 260 18.26 -2.25 -2.81
C SER A 260 16.91 -2.67 -2.24
N ASP A 261 16.08 -3.31 -3.06
CA ASP A 261 15.01 -4.12 -2.50
C ASP A 261 15.58 -5.30 -1.71
N CYS A 262 14.80 -5.85 -0.77
CA CYS A 262 15.30 -6.79 0.22
C CYS A 262 15.71 -8.13 -0.40
N GLY A 263 17.00 -8.43 -0.33
CA GLY A 263 17.59 -9.63 -0.95
C GLY A 263 17.84 -9.52 -2.45
N ALA A 264 17.53 -8.39 -3.10
CA ALA A 264 17.70 -8.24 -4.55
C ALA A 264 19.13 -8.44 -5.05
N ILE A 265 20.15 -8.12 -4.25
CA ILE A 265 21.55 -8.38 -4.62
C ILE A 265 21.87 -9.88 -4.54
N SER A 266 21.22 -10.63 -3.67
CA SER A 266 21.36 -12.10 -3.62
C SER A 266 20.88 -12.76 -4.92
N ASP A 267 19.92 -12.18 -5.62
CA ASP A 267 19.43 -12.70 -6.88
C ASP A 267 20.49 -12.73 -7.99
N PHE A 268 21.52 -11.90 -7.90
CA PHE A 268 22.60 -11.87 -8.89
C PHE A 268 23.35 -13.21 -9.00
N TRP A 269 23.49 -13.96 -7.90
CA TRP A 269 24.32 -15.14 -7.82
C TRP A 269 23.63 -16.42 -7.32
N ILE A 270 22.45 -16.32 -6.70
CA ILE A 270 21.71 -17.51 -6.26
C ILE A 270 21.31 -18.34 -7.51
N PRO A 271 21.55 -19.68 -7.49
CA PRO A 271 21.18 -20.56 -8.59
C PRO A 271 19.70 -20.50 -8.91
N GLY A 272 19.36 -20.46 -10.19
CA GLY A 272 17.98 -20.37 -10.68
C GLY A 272 17.42 -18.95 -10.76
N ARG A 273 18.19 -17.91 -10.33
CA ARG A 273 17.82 -16.51 -10.44
C ARG A 273 18.57 -15.80 -11.58
N HIS A 274 19.27 -14.69 -11.34
CA HIS A 274 19.87 -13.88 -12.41
C HIS A 274 21.10 -14.52 -13.07
N GLY A 275 21.96 -15.21 -12.29
CA GLY A 275 23.15 -15.86 -12.81
C GLY A 275 24.20 -14.90 -13.41
N VAL A 276 24.28 -13.65 -12.93
CA VAL A 276 25.19 -12.61 -13.45
C VAL A 276 26.44 -12.43 -12.58
N ALA A 277 26.48 -13.03 -11.40
CA ALA A 277 27.62 -13.07 -10.50
C ALA A 277 27.84 -14.50 -10.01
N LYS A 278 29.07 -14.82 -9.64
CA LYS A 278 29.42 -16.16 -9.14
C LYS A 278 29.19 -16.35 -7.63
N ASP A 279 29.28 -15.25 -6.88
CA ASP A 279 29.18 -15.24 -5.42
C ASP A 279 28.77 -13.85 -4.88
N ALA A 280 28.61 -13.75 -3.57
CA ALA A 280 28.25 -12.51 -2.90
C ALA A 280 29.30 -11.39 -3.07
N VAL A 281 30.58 -11.73 -3.21
CA VAL A 281 31.66 -10.73 -3.40
C VAL A 281 31.52 -10.04 -4.74
N GLU A 282 31.32 -10.79 -5.81
CA GLU A 282 31.13 -10.26 -7.15
C GLU A 282 29.81 -9.50 -7.28
N ALA A 283 28.72 -10.05 -6.70
CA ALA A 283 27.40 -9.40 -6.66
C ALA A 283 27.45 -8.04 -5.95
N SER A 284 28.10 -7.98 -4.78
CA SER A 284 28.27 -6.74 -4.01
C SER A 284 29.09 -5.71 -4.77
N ALA A 285 30.20 -6.14 -5.40
CA ALA A 285 31.05 -5.25 -6.19
C ALA A 285 30.29 -4.68 -7.39
N GLN A 286 29.51 -5.49 -8.09
CA GLN A 286 28.69 -5.07 -9.22
C GLN A 286 27.63 -4.05 -8.80
N ALA A 287 26.86 -4.33 -7.74
CA ALA A 287 25.81 -3.44 -7.22
C ALA A 287 26.39 -2.10 -6.75
N GLN A 288 27.49 -2.14 -5.95
CA GLN A 288 28.16 -0.96 -5.43
C GLN A 288 28.74 -0.10 -6.57
N SER A 289 29.38 -0.71 -7.56
CA SER A 289 29.94 -0.01 -8.71
C SER A 289 28.86 0.63 -9.59
N ALA A 290 27.69 0.00 -9.72
CA ALA A 290 26.57 0.53 -10.46
C ALA A 290 25.87 1.70 -9.76
N GLY A 291 26.06 1.85 -8.42
CA GLY A 291 25.55 2.98 -7.65
C GLY A 291 24.47 2.67 -6.62
N THR A 292 24.26 1.42 -6.24
CA THR A 292 23.44 1.02 -5.09
C THR A 292 24.21 1.34 -3.81
N ASP A 293 23.66 2.23 -2.98
CA ASP A 293 24.35 2.78 -1.81
C ASP A 293 24.10 1.95 -0.54
N VAL A 294 22.86 1.51 -0.31
CA VAL A 294 22.48 0.73 0.89
C VAL A 294 21.85 -0.59 0.46
N GLU A 295 22.25 -1.67 1.08
CA GLU A 295 21.63 -2.97 0.87
C GLU A 295 20.62 -3.30 1.96
N CYS A 296 19.42 -3.73 1.57
CA CYS A 296 18.55 -4.55 2.40
C CYS A 296 18.92 -6.01 2.18
N GLY A 297 19.76 -6.53 3.06
CA GLY A 297 20.30 -7.89 2.91
C GLY A 297 21.59 -8.10 3.64
N SER A 298 22.40 -9.06 3.17
CA SER A 298 23.65 -9.45 3.82
C SER A 298 24.87 -9.50 2.89
N ASN A 299 24.71 -9.25 1.59
CA ASN A 299 25.81 -9.38 0.64
C ASN A 299 26.88 -8.31 0.87
N TYR A 300 26.50 -7.10 1.27
CA TYR A 300 27.42 -5.99 1.49
C TYR A 300 28.42 -6.25 2.63
N HIS A 301 28.20 -7.25 3.50
CA HIS A 301 29.28 -7.75 4.38
C HIS A 301 30.51 -8.22 3.59
N SER A 302 30.35 -8.59 2.32
CA SER A 302 31.45 -9.02 1.43
C SER A 302 32.16 -7.86 0.72
N LEU A 303 31.77 -6.59 0.92
CA LEU A 303 32.42 -5.44 0.28
C LEU A 303 33.90 -5.28 0.70
N GLU A 304 34.23 -5.61 1.95
CA GLU A 304 35.63 -5.63 2.41
C GLU A 304 36.48 -6.62 1.62
N ASP A 305 35.95 -7.80 1.37
CA ASP A 305 36.63 -8.83 0.59
C ASP A 305 36.72 -8.46 -0.88
N ALA A 306 35.72 -7.76 -1.42
CA ALA A 306 35.77 -7.21 -2.77
C ALA A 306 36.90 -6.19 -2.95
N VAL A 307 37.14 -5.33 -1.95
CA VAL A 307 38.26 -4.38 -1.96
C VAL A 307 39.58 -5.11 -1.85
N LYS A 308 39.70 -6.08 -0.93
CA LYS A 308 40.93 -6.91 -0.77
C LYS A 308 41.25 -7.69 -2.04
N ALA A 309 40.25 -8.20 -2.73
CA ALA A 309 40.40 -8.90 -4.00
C ALA A 309 40.71 -7.97 -5.19
N GLY A 310 40.65 -6.65 -5.01
CA GLY A 310 40.89 -5.65 -6.06
C GLY A 310 39.79 -5.54 -7.11
N VAL A 311 38.59 -6.11 -6.86
CA VAL A 311 37.43 -6.03 -7.77
C VAL A 311 36.56 -4.81 -7.50
N LEU A 312 36.76 -4.14 -6.36
CA LEU A 312 36.11 -2.89 -6.00
C LEU A 312 37.14 -1.92 -5.40
N LYS A 313 36.99 -0.62 -5.63
CA LYS A 313 37.83 0.40 -5.01
C LYS A 313 37.18 0.91 -3.71
N GLU A 314 37.97 1.19 -2.68
CA GLU A 314 37.46 1.80 -1.45
C GLU A 314 36.78 3.16 -1.74
N SER A 315 37.26 3.91 -2.74
CA SER A 315 36.64 5.17 -3.16
C SER A 315 35.19 5.02 -3.66
N ASP A 316 34.78 3.84 -4.11
CA ASP A 316 33.42 3.56 -4.52
C ASP A 316 32.53 3.41 -3.27
N ILE A 317 33.05 2.76 -2.21
CA ILE A 317 32.41 2.67 -0.90
C ILE A 317 32.32 4.07 -0.27
N ASP A 318 33.38 4.89 -0.35
CA ASP A 318 33.40 6.25 0.19
C ASP A 318 32.25 7.10 -0.37
N ARG A 319 31.98 7.01 -1.67
CA ARG A 319 30.87 7.76 -2.29
C ARG A 319 29.52 7.41 -1.67
N SER A 320 29.25 6.15 -1.43
CA SER A 320 28.01 5.69 -0.80
C SER A 320 27.93 6.07 0.67
N VAL A 321 29.01 5.92 1.41
CA VAL A 321 29.11 6.33 2.82
C VAL A 321 28.88 7.82 2.98
N ILE A 322 29.44 8.66 2.10
CA ILE A 322 29.22 10.11 2.12
C ILE A 322 27.72 10.40 1.96
N ARG A 323 27.02 9.80 1.02
CA ARG A 323 25.57 9.97 0.82
C ARG A 323 24.75 9.50 2.03
N VAL A 324 25.12 8.37 2.62
CA VAL A 324 24.48 7.86 3.85
C VAL A 324 24.65 8.88 4.99
N LEU A 325 25.85 9.41 5.17
CA LEU A 325 26.11 10.41 6.21
C LEU A 325 25.38 11.75 5.92
N GLU A 326 25.32 12.19 4.65
CA GLU A 326 24.53 13.36 4.24
C GLU A 326 23.05 13.21 4.63
N ALA A 327 22.44 12.05 4.33
CA ALA A 327 21.06 11.77 4.66
C ALA A 327 20.80 11.79 6.17
N ARG A 328 21.67 11.17 6.95
CA ARG A 328 21.58 11.13 8.42
C ARG A 328 21.81 12.50 9.06
N LEU A 329 22.75 13.28 8.53
CA LEU A 329 22.95 14.67 8.95
C LEU A 329 21.73 15.52 8.61
N ALA A 330 21.16 15.36 7.41
CA ALA A 330 19.97 16.09 6.99
C ALA A 330 18.70 15.70 7.78
N LEU A 331 18.64 14.52 8.39
CA LEU A 331 17.63 14.13 9.37
C LEU A 331 17.86 14.73 10.77
N GLY A 332 19.07 15.27 11.02
CA GLY A 332 19.51 15.69 12.34
C GLY A 332 19.76 14.50 13.31
N ASP A 333 20.07 13.34 12.75
CA ASP A 333 20.30 12.12 13.52
C ASP A 333 21.71 12.09 14.16
N ILE A 334 22.74 12.46 13.40
CA ILE A 334 24.17 12.42 13.83
C ILE A 334 24.56 13.65 14.66
N SER A 335 23.83 14.75 14.63
CA SER A 335 24.20 16.01 15.28
C SER A 335 23.50 16.20 16.62
N PRO A 336 24.10 15.83 17.78
CA PRO A 336 23.43 15.90 19.09
C PRO A 336 23.00 17.31 19.50
N SER A 337 23.72 18.34 19.04
CA SER A 337 23.42 19.76 19.32
C SER A 337 22.43 20.38 18.33
N ALA A 338 21.98 19.65 17.32
CA ALA A 338 21.07 20.19 16.31
C ALA A 338 19.66 20.40 16.89
N VAL A 339 19.15 21.62 16.72
CA VAL A 339 17.74 21.93 17.02
C VAL A 339 16.89 21.46 15.84
N VAL A 340 16.42 20.22 15.91
CA VAL A 340 15.54 19.64 14.91
C VAL A 340 14.09 19.87 15.35
N PRO A 341 13.28 20.61 14.60
CA PRO A 341 11.91 20.97 15.01
C PRO A 341 11.01 19.77 15.31
N TRP A 342 11.24 18.67 14.61
CA TRP A 342 10.40 17.47 14.67
C TRP A 342 10.64 16.59 15.92
N LYS A 343 11.75 16.79 16.65
CA LYS A 343 12.05 16.02 17.88
C LYS A 343 11.12 16.33 19.05
N THR A 344 10.34 17.40 18.98
CA THR A 344 9.42 17.83 20.03
C THR A 344 7.97 17.36 19.81
N ILE A 345 7.71 16.61 18.73
CA ILE A 345 6.37 16.09 18.46
C ILE A 345 6.02 15.07 19.55
N PRO A 346 4.93 15.29 20.31
CA PRO A 346 4.58 14.41 21.44
C PRO A 346 4.01 13.08 20.93
N TYR A 347 4.24 12.00 21.67
CA TYR A 347 3.72 10.67 21.30
C TYR A 347 2.18 10.63 21.26
N ALA A 348 1.50 11.53 21.97
CA ALA A 348 0.04 11.63 21.98
C ALA A 348 -0.59 11.98 20.61
N VAL A 349 0.20 12.33 19.59
CA VAL A 349 -0.32 12.53 18.22
C VAL A 349 -0.64 11.21 17.55
N VAL A 350 0.00 10.10 17.97
CA VAL A 350 -0.15 8.78 17.36
C VAL A 350 -1.60 8.32 17.50
N ASP A 351 -2.25 8.06 16.37
CA ASP A 351 -3.65 7.63 16.26
C ASP A 351 -4.62 8.53 17.09
N CYS A 352 -4.36 9.82 17.10
CA CYS A 352 -5.20 10.76 17.82
C CYS A 352 -6.55 11.02 17.10
N PRO A 353 -7.57 11.57 17.79
CA PRO A 353 -8.87 11.83 17.15
C PRO A 353 -8.80 12.70 15.89
N ALA A 354 -7.87 13.64 15.81
CA ALA A 354 -7.69 14.48 14.60
C ALA A 354 -7.18 13.66 13.42
N HIS A 355 -6.26 12.73 13.66
CA HIS A 355 -5.73 11.84 12.64
C HIS A 355 -6.80 10.87 12.14
N ARG A 356 -7.60 10.28 13.04
CA ARG A 356 -8.76 9.44 12.67
C ARG A 356 -9.81 10.20 11.85
N GLN A 357 -10.06 11.47 12.18
CA GLN A 357 -10.96 12.30 11.36
C GLN A 357 -10.40 12.54 9.95
N LEU A 358 -9.08 12.67 9.81
CA LEU A 358 -8.44 12.77 8.49
C LEU A 358 -8.52 11.44 7.74
N ALA A 359 -8.35 10.29 8.44
CA ALA A 359 -8.55 8.96 7.86
C ALA A 359 -9.98 8.79 7.36
N LEU A 360 -10.98 9.16 8.15
CA LEU A 360 -12.39 9.16 7.72
C LEU A 360 -12.62 10.06 6.49
N ARG A 361 -12.05 11.27 6.48
CA ARG A 361 -12.17 12.17 5.33
C ARG A 361 -11.57 11.54 4.08
N MET A 362 -10.36 11.00 4.17
CA MET A 362 -9.71 10.34 3.03
C MET A 362 -10.51 9.12 2.56
N ALA A 363 -11.03 8.30 3.48
CA ALA A 363 -11.87 7.16 3.15
C ALA A 363 -13.16 7.57 2.39
N ARG A 364 -13.82 8.64 2.82
CA ARG A 364 -15.00 9.17 2.11
C ARG A 364 -14.69 9.64 0.69
N GLU A 365 -13.56 10.34 0.52
CA GLU A 365 -13.12 10.86 -0.78
C GLU A 365 -12.63 9.76 -1.74
N SER A 366 -12.25 8.59 -1.21
CA SER A 366 -11.79 7.42 -1.98
C SER A 366 -12.94 6.58 -2.56
N MET A 367 -14.16 6.69 -2.04
CA MET A 367 -15.31 5.87 -2.46
C MET A 367 -15.74 6.20 -3.89
N VAL A 368 -15.83 5.18 -4.74
CA VAL A 368 -16.22 5.34 -6.15
C VAL A 368 -17.55 4.67 -6.41
N LEU A 369 -18.59 5.46 -6.67
CA LEU A 369 -19.89 4.93 -7.07
C LEU A 369 -19.85 4.53 -8.55
N LEU A 370 -19.90 3.21 -8.83
CA LEU A 370 -19.79 2.66 -10.18
C LEU A 370 -21.16 2.57 -10.88
N GLN A 371 -22.20 2.29 -10.10
CA GLN A 371 -23.56 2.13 -10.62
C GLN A 371 -24.58 2.57 -9.56
N ASN A 372 -25.69 3.18 -10.01
CA ASN A 372 -26.83 3.54 -9.17
C ASN A 372 -28.10 3.59 -10.02
N LYS A 373 -28.69 2.42 -10.31
CA LYS A 373 -29.94 2.28 -11.06
C LYS A 373 -31.10 2.77 -10.20
N HIS A 374 -32.09 3.36 -10.82
CA HIS A 374 -33.33 3.79 -10.20
C HIS A 374 -33.14 4.68 -8.96
N HIS A 375 -31.97 5.30 -8.78
CA HIS A 375 -31.61 6.05 -7.57
C HIS A 375 -31.74 5.21 -6.30
N THR A 376 -31.36 3.93 -6.36
CA THR A 376 -31.35 3.01 -5.22
C THR A 376 -30.55 3.57 -4.03
N LEU A 377 -29.42 4.19 -4.30
CA LEU A 377 -28.68 4.95 -3.30
C LEU A 377 -29.02 6.45 -3.41
N PRO A 378 -29.10 7.16 -2.27
CA PRO A 378 -28.92 6.69 -0.91
C PRO A 378 -30.09 5.88 -0.37
N LEU A 379 -29.79 4.88 0.51
CA LEU A 379 -30.78 4.13 1.28
C LEU A 379 -31.42 4.99 2.36
N SER A 380 -32.61 4.61 2.81
CA SER A 380 -33.25 5.22 4.00
C SER A 380 -32.73 4.57 5.28
N THR A 381 -32.50 5.37 6.32
CA THR A 381 -32.11 4.86 7.66
C THR A 381 -33.22 4.06 8.35
N HIS A 382 -34.46 4.14 7.86
CA HIS A 382 -35.62 3.39 8.38
C HIS A 382 -35.87 2.07 7.63
N ASP A 383 -35.12 1.82 6.52
CA ASP A 383 -35.24 0.58 5.77
C ASP A 383 -34.72 -0.60 6.60
N LYS A 384 -35.32 -1.76 6.43
CA LYS A 384 -34.79 -3.03 6.94
C LYS A 384 -33.66 -3.49 6.00
N ILE A 385 -32.45 -3.41 6.48
CA ILE A 385 -31.24 -3.74 5.71
C ILE A 385 -30.77 -5.13 6.06
N LEU A 386 -30.62 -6.01 5.09
CA LEU A 386 -29.87 -7.24 5.23
C LEU A 386 -28.44 -7.01 4.74
N VAL A 387 -27.48 -7.07 5.63
CA VAL A 387 -26.03 -7.05 5.27
C VAL A 387 -25.55 -8.48 5.10
N VAL A 388 -24.88 -8.76 3.99
CA VAL A 388 -24.38 -10.09 3.63
C VAL A 388 -22.92 -10.02 3.22
N GLY A 389 -22.12 -10.94 3.68
CA GLY A 389 -20.72 -11.09 3.24
C GLY A 389 -19.70 -10.99 4.36
N GLU A 390 -18.65 -11.78 4.23
CA GLU A 390 -17.56 -11.89 5.21
C GLU A 390 -16.82 -10.54 5.40
N ASN A 391 -16.59 -9.80 4.33
CA ASN A 391 -15.92 -8.50 4.38
C ASN A 391 -16.67 -7.44 5.19
N ALA A 392 -17.96 -7.66 5.52
CA ALA A 392 -18.74 -6.73 6.33
C ALA A 392 -18.19 -6.60 7.76
N VAL A 393 -17.53 -7.63 8.28
CA VAL A 393 -17.03 -7.72 9.66
C VAL A 393 -15.51 -7.88 9.74
N ASP A 394 -14.81 -7.98 8.61
CA ASP A 394 -13.36 -8.20 8.57
C ASP A 394 -12.58 -6.89 8.71
N SER A 395 -11.98 -6.65 9.88
CA SER A 395 -11.13 -5.50 10.13
C SER A 395 -9.80 -5.58 9.37
N MET A 396 -9.24 -6.78 9.18
CA MET A 396 -7.99 -6.97 8.46
C MET A 396 -8.11 -6.59 6.98
N MET A 397 -9.29 -6.85 6.39
CA MET A 397 -9.59 -6.39 5.02
C MET A 397 -9.53 -4.87 4.92
N LEU A 398 -10.02 -4.15 5.94
CA LEU A 398 -9.99 -2.69 5.97
C LEU A 398 -8.57 -2.14 6.04
N TRP A 399 -7.69 -2.80 6.81
CA TRP A 399 -6.32 -2.33 7.06
C TRP A 399 -5.37 -2.59 5.88
N ALA A 400 -5.70 -3.51 4.97
CA ALA A 400 -4.84 -3.90 3.83
C ALA A 400 -3.47 -4.45 4.25
N ASN A 401 -2.47 -4.43 3.33
CA ASN A 401 -1.09 -4.80 3.64
C ASN A 401 -0.27 -3.58 4.10
N TYR A 402 0.90 -3.80 4.68
CA TYR A 402 1.79 -2.75 5.18
C TYR A 402 1.10 -1.74 6.13
N ASN A 403 0.32 -2.26 7.06
CA ASN A 403 -0.44 -1.48 8.04
C ASN A 403 0.24 -1.39 9.41
N GLY A 404 -0.13 -0.39 10.19
CA GLY A 404 -0.04 -0.36 11.63
C GLY A 404 -1.28 -1.00 12.28
N ILE A 405 -1.37 -0.95 13.59
CA ILE A 405 -2.53 -1.43 14.36
C ILE A 405 -3.29 -0.19 14.84
N PRO A 406 -4.48 0.11 14.32
CA PRO A 406 -5.24 1.26 14.80
C PRO A 406 -5.83 0.95 16.19
N SER A 407 -5.95 1.97 17.04
CA SER A 407 -6.56 1.81 18.36
C SER A 407 -8.07 1.56 18.28
N HIS A 408 -8.68 1.83 17.15
CA HIS A 408 -10.10 1.67 16.89
C HIS A 408 -10.34 1.38 15.42
N THR A 409 -11.24 0.46 15.11
CA THR A 409 -11.66 0.14 13.74
C THR A 409 -13.17 0.09 13.67
N VAL A 410 -13.74 0.73 12.67
CA VAL A 410 -15.17 0.64 12.36
C VAL A 410 -15.36 -0.29 11.17
N THR A 411 -15.90 -1.49 11.42
CA THR A 411 -16.25 -2.42 10.35
C THR A 411 -17.40 -1.89 9.50
N ILE A 412 -17.59 -2.41 8.29
CA ILE A 412 -18.70 -1.95 7.42
C ILE A 412 -20.04 -2.23 8.07
N LEU A 413 -20.20 -3.37 8.72
CA LEU A 413 -21.41 -3.69 9.48
C LEU A 413 -21.64 -2.71 10.64
N ASP A 414 -20.59 -2.37 11.39
CA ASP A 414 -20.69 -1.41 12.49
C ASP A 414 -21.08 -0.03 12.00
N GLY A 415 -20.48 0.41 10.89
CA GLY A 415 -20.82 1.68 10.25
C GLY A 415 -22.28 1.75 9.81
N ILE A 416 -22.81 0.67 9.21
CA ILE A 416 -24.22 0.57 8.82
C ILE A 416 -25.14 0.58 10.05
N ARG A 417 -24.81 -0.17 11.09
CA ARG A 417 -25.58 -0.22 12.36
C ARG A 417 -25.61 1.10 13.10
N GLN A 418 -24.61 1.95 12.93
CA GLN A 418 -24.61 3.30 13.52
C GLN A 418 -25.63 4.24 12.88
N LEU A 419 -26.10 3.95 11.66
CA LEU A 419 -26.97 4.82 10.89
C LEU A 419 -28.36 4.25 10.65
N ALA A 420 -28.48 2.95 10.42
CA ALA A 420 -29.76 2.29 10.10
C ALA A 420 -30.38 1.69 11.39
N GLU A 421 -31.70 1.83 11.49
CA GLU A 421 -32.48 1.39 12.67
C GLU A 421 -32.69 -0.14 12.70
N HIS A 422 -32.74 -0.79 11.55
CA HIS A 422 -33.03 -2.21 11.41
C HIS A 422 -32.00 -2.90 10.51
N VAL A 423 -31.05 -3.60 11.12
CA VAL A 423 -29.94 -4.26 10.40
C VAL A 423 -29.84 -5.72 10.83
N ASP A 424 -30.16 -6.61 9.90
CA ASP A 424 -29.86 -8.02 9.98
C ASP A 424 -28.52 -8.31 9.28
N PHE A 425 -27.79 -9.33 9.74
CA PHE A 425 -26.53 -9.75 9.19
C PHE A 425 -26.51 -11.25 8.92
N MET A 426 -25.93 -11.62 7.76
CA MET A 426 -25.52 -12.99 7.44
C MET A 426 -24.08 -13.01 6.96
N PRO A 427 -23.22 -13.93 7.39
CA PRO A 427 -21.82 -14.00 6.92
C PRO A 427 -21.74 -14.22 5.40
N GLY A 428 -22.80 -14.75 4.78
CA GLY A 428 -22.78 -15.04 3.34
C GLY A 428 -21.95 -16.28 3.01
N CYS A 429 -21.56 -16.43 1.75
CA CYS A 429 -20.53 -17.39 1.34
C CYS A 429 -19.15 -16.86 1.78
N GLY A 430 -18.15 -17.75 1.85
CA GLY A 430 -16.75 -17.33 1.96
C GLY A 430 -16.30 -16.55 0.73
N LEU A 431 -15.14 -15.92 0.80
CA LEU A 431 -14.62 -15.13 -0.33
C LEU A 431 -14.41 -15.97 -1.60
N LEU A 432 -13.95 -17.21 -1.45
CA LEU A 432 -13.58 -18.10 -2.56
C LEU A 432 -14.47 -19.33 -2.69
N THR A 433 -15.09 -19.78 -1.62
CA THR A 433 -15.85 -21.02 -1.56
C THR A 433 -17.28 -20.77 -1.06
N ASN A 434 -18.20 -21.65 -1.46
CA ASN A 434 -19.57 -21.61 -0.95
C ASN A 434 -19.69 -22.32 0.41
N GLU A 435 -18.78 -21.98 1.33
CA GLU A 435 -18.73 -22.50 2.70
C GLU A 435 -18.71 -21.39 3.73
N VAL A 436 -19.33 -21.63 4.86
CA VAL A 436 -19.28 -20.75 6.03
C VAL A 436 -18.40 -21.42 7.09
N SER A 437 -17.48 -20.66 7.66
CA SER A 437 -16.70 -21.07 8.84
C SER A 437 -17.36 -20.49 10.09
N GLU A 438 -17.87 -21.36 10.94
CA GLU A 438 -18.46 -20.96 12.23
C GLU A 438 -17.50 -21.32 13.36
N SER A 439 -17.01 -20.29 14.08
CA SER A 439 -16.09 -20.50 15.21
C SER A 439 -16.79 -21.22 16.36
N ARG A 440 -16.09 -22.18 16.96
CA ARG A 440 -16.49 -22.91 18.17
C ARG A 440 -15.75 -22.42 19.42
N MET A 441 -15.08 -21.28 19.35
CA MET A 441 -14.39 -20.72 20.54
C MET A 441 -15.33 -20.42 21.70
N ASN A 442 -16.59 -20.11 21.43
CA ASN A 442 -17.65 -19.96 22.44
C ASN A 442 -18.01 -21.26 23.18
N GLN A 443 -17.56 -22.42 22.69
CA GLN A 443 -17.77 -23.73 23.32
C GLN A 443 -16.61 -24.16 24.22
N PHE A 444 -15.56 -23.34 24.30
CA PHE A 444 -14.46 -23.59 25.24
C PHE A 444 -14.79 -23.15 26.66
N CYS A 445 -14.25 -23.93 27.63
CA CYS A 445 -14.22 -23.53 29.03
C CYS A 445 -12.86 -23.86 29.64
N HIS A 446 -12.54 -23.22 30.77
CA HIS A 446 -11.33 -23.44 31.55
C HIS A 446 -11.66 -23.48 33.05
N GLY A 447 -10.70 -23.86 33.90
CA GLY A 447 -10.88 -23.91 35.35
C GLY A 447 -12.13 -24.69 35.80
N GLU A 448 -12.93 -24.15 36.66
CA GLU A 448 -14.17 -24.74 37.17
C GLU A 448 -15.38 -24.61 36.22
N GLY A 449 -15.13 -24.35 34.92
CA GLY A 449 -16.15 -24.25 33.88
C GLY A 449 -16.40 -22.83 33.38
N GLU A 450 -15.50 -21.91 33.68
CA GLU A 450 -15.49 -20.55 33.12
C GLU A 450 -15.33 -20.56 31.62
N GLN A 451 -16.07 -19.71 30.91
CA GLN A 451 -16.07 -19.68 29.43
C GLN A 451 -14.74 -19.18 28.86
N GLY A 452 -14.27 -19.82 27.79
CA GLY A 452 -13.11 -19.43 27.00
C GLY A 452 -11.89 -20.31 27.22
N MET A 453 -10.79 -19.97 26.53
CA MET A 453 -9.46 -20.54 26.71
C MET A 453 -8.62 -19.61 27.60
N GLN A 454 -7.93 -20.20 28.58
CA GLN A 454 -6.98 -19.48 29.42
C GLN A 454 -5.62 -19.41 28.73
N ALA A 455 -5.08 -18.20 28.61
CA ALA A 455 -3.71 -17.95 28.17
C ALA A 455 -2.82 -17.65 29.38
N SER A 456 -1.61 -18.19 29.36
CA SER A 456 -0.52 -17.84 30.29
C SER A 456 0.73 -17.46 29.49
N TYR A 457 1.48 -16.46 29.94
CA TYR A 457 2.63 -15.91 29.23
C TYR A 457 3.88 -15.92 30.11
N TRP A 458 5.04 -16.21 29.52
CA TRP A 458 6.36 -16.20 30.14
C TRP A 458 7.34 -15.36 29.33
N ASN A 459 8.25 -14.64 29.98
CA ASN A 459 9.34 -13.90 29.36
C ASN A 459 10.58 -14.80 29.10
N ASN A 460 10.34 -16.03 28.69
CA ASN A 460 11.32 -17.00 28.21
C ASN A 460 10.71 -17.93 27.16
N GLU A 461 11.54 -18.67 26.42
CA GLU A 461 11.08 -19.54 25.34
C GLU A 461 10.60 -20.92 25.82
N ASP A 462 10.89 -21.28 27.07
CA ASP A 462 10.73 -22.64 27.62
C ASP A 462 9.53 -22.81 28.55
N GLN A 463 8.75 -21.73 28.79
CA GLN A 463 7.59 -21.68 29.73
C GLN A 463 8.00 -22.00 31.19
N GLU A 464 9.23 -21.63 31.56
CA GLU A 464 9.76 -21.87 32.91
C GLU A 464 9.39 -20.78 33.91
N GLY A 465 9.16 -21.15 35.15
CA GLY A 465 8.81 -20.25 36.26
C GLY A 465 7.34 -19.84 36.28
N GLU A 466 7.03 -18.77 37.03
CA GLU A 466 5.68 -18.23 37.12
C GLU A 466 5.33 -17.42 35.86
N ALA A 467 4.07 -17.54 35.42
CA ALA A 467 3.57 -16.75 34.29
C ALA A 467 3.55 -15.25 34.66
N VAL A 468 4.09 -14.40 33.79
CA VAL A 468 4.15 -12.95 34.00
C VAL A 468 2.80 -12.26 33.72
N ALA A 469 1.93 -12.90 32.93
CA ALA A 469 0.59 -12.43 32.63
C ALA A 469 -0.36 -13.60 32.31
N GLN A 470 -1.65 -13.36 32.49
CA GLN A 470 -2.72 -14.26 32.10
C GLN A 470 -3.84 -13.48 31.39
N ALA A 471 -4.56 -14.15 30.49
CA ALA A 471 -5.73 -13.63 29.77
C ALA A 471 -6.72 -14.75 29.47
N VAL A 472 -7.95 -14.40 29.13
CA VAL A 472 -8.99 -15.36 28.72
C VAL A 472 -9.54 -14.94 27.35
N PHE A 473 -9.66 -15.90 26.45
CA PHE A 473 -10.17 -15.70 25.09
C PHE A 473 -11.47 -16.50 24.91
N THR A 474 -12.55 -15.77 24.67
CA THR A 474 -13.89 -16.32 24.37
C THR A 474 -14.22 -16.32 22.89
N HIS A 475 -13.34 -15.78 22.07
CA HIS A 475 -13.41 -15.65 20.62
C HIS A 475 -12.12 -16.15 19.99
N SER A 476 -12.05 -16.19 18.66
CA SER A 476 -10.82 -16.48 17.92
C SER A 476 -9.66 -15.66 18.45
N ILE A 477 -8.53 -16.31 18.71
CA ILE A 477 -7.33 -15.65 19.21
C ILE A 477 -6.67 -14.97 18.01
N ASN A 478 -6.54 -13.66 18.06
CA ASN A 478 -5.89 -12.84 17.05
C ASN A 478 -4.96 -11.87 17.77
N GLN A 479 -3.69 -12.23 17.87
CA GLN A 479 -2.68 -11.42 18.52
C GLN A 479 -1.60 -11.04 17.51
N ASP A 480 -1.33 -9.74 17.41
CA ASP A 480 -0.25 -9.17 16.62
C ASP A 480 0.40 -8.07 17.45
N ASN A 481 1.71 -8.17 17.69
CA ASN A 481 2.40 -7.14 18.45
C ASN A 481 2.83 -5.94 17.59
N GLY A 482 2.70 -6.02 16.27
CA GLY A 482 3.12 -4.96 15.36
C GLY A 482 4.55 -4.47 15.57
N GLY A 483 5.36 -5.26 16.29
CA GLY A 483 6.71 -4.90 16.70
C GLY A 483 6.82 -3.96 17.91
N ALA A 484 5.70 -3.46 18.46
CA ALA A 484 5.71 -2.47 19.55
C ALA A 484 4.63 -2.66 20.63
N THR A 485 3.64 -3.53 20.39
CA THR A 485 2.55 -3.82 21.35
C THR A 485 2.73 -5.21 21.90
N THR A 486 2.75 -5.38 23.23
CA THR A 486 2.89 -6.69 23.85
C THR A 486 1.58 -7.48 23.84
N PHE A 487 1.63 -8.80 23.82
CA PHE A 487 0.45 -9.67 23.86
C PHE A 487 -0.38 -9.52 25.15
N ALA A 488 0.28 -9.19 26.25
CA ALA A 488 -0.35 -8.82 27.50
C ALA A 488 0.58 -7.90 28.30
N PRO A 489 0.06 -7.13 29.28
CA PRO A 489 0.90 -6.28 30.14
C PRO A 489 2.01 -7.09 30.82
N GLY A 490 3.26 -6.63 30.71
CA GLY A 490 4.44 -7.28 31.28
C GLY A 490 5.09 -8.36 30.42
N VAL A 491 4.47 -8.73 29.29
CA VAL A 491 5.05 -9.67 28.32
C VAL A 491 6.10 -8.95 27.44
N ASN A 492 7.21 -9.58 27.17
CA ASN A 492 8.23 -9.06 26.26
C ASN A 492 7.72 -8.97 24.82
N LEU A 493 8.37 -8.15 23.99
CA LEU A 493 8.09 -8.11 22.53
C LEU A 493 8.69 -9.30 21.78
N THR A 494 9.78 -9.85 22.30
CA THR A 494 10.51 -11.01 21.75
C THR A 494 11.03 -11.86 22.92
N HIS A 495 11.45 -13.10 22.66
CA HIS A 495 11.91 -14.04 23.69
C HIS A 495 10.85 -14.25 24.78
N PHE A 496 9.65 -14.58 24.35
CA PHE A 496 8.54 -14.94 25.20
C PHE A 496 7.83 -16.19 24.69
N SER A 497 7.06 -16.82 25.56
CA SER A 497 6.18 -17.93 25.20
C SER A 497 4.79 -17.74 25.76
N ALA A 498 3.85 -18.42 25.13
CA ALA A 498 2.44 -18.43 25.53
C ALA A 498 1.89 -19.86 25.52
N ARG A 499 0.97 -20.16 26.42
CA ARG A 499 0.21 -21.40 26.47
C ARG A 499 -1.26 -21.05 26.61
N TYR A 500 -2.05 -21.48 25.63
CA TYR A 500 -3.50 -21.35 25.63
C TYR A 500 -4.08 -22.73 25.91
N ALA A 501 -4.96 -22.86 26.91
CA ALA A 501 -5.54 -24.12 27.33
C ALA A 501 -7.03 -23.99 27.58
N GLY A 502 -7.79 -24.97 27.10
CA GLY A 502 -9.24 -25.03 27.33
C GLY A 502 -9.84 -26.37 26.97
N ILE A 503 -11.00 -26.61 27.47
CA ILE A 503 -11.80 -27.81 27.20
C ILE A 503 -12.90 -27.43 26.22
N LEU A 504 -12.83 -27.98 25.01
CA LEU A 504 -13.88 -27.84 23.99
C LEU A 504 -15.04 -28.78 24.32
N LYS A 505 -16.22 -28.24 24.59
CA LYS A 505 -17.46 -28.98 24.80
C LYS A 505 -18.24 -29.13 23.50
N VAL A 506 -18.40 -30.36 23.01
CA VAL A 506 -19.05 -30.62 21.73
C VAL A 506 -20.51 -31.03 21.96
N TYR A 507 -21.42 -30.25 21.38
CA TYR A 507 -22.86 -30.46 21.56
C TYR A 507 -23.49 -31.31 20.46
N GLN A 508 -22.86 -31.39 19.30
CA GLN A 508 -23.27 -32.21 18.15
C GLN A 508 -22.08 -32.88 17.52
N THR A 509 -22.28 -34.06 16.92
CA THR A 509 -21.21 -34.73 16.19
C THR A 509 -20.94 -33.97 14.90
N GLU A 510 -19.73 -33.40 14.78
CA GLU A 510 -19.34 -32.57 13.66
C GLU A 510 -17.84 -32.73 13.34
N GLU A 511 -17.46 -32.38 12.14
CA GLU A 511 -16.06 -32.21 11.76
C GLU A 511 -15.63 -30.80 12.05
N LEU A 512 -14.59 -30.63 12.87
CA LEU A 512 -14.02 -29.35 13.25
C LEU A 512 -12.63 -29.19 12.68
N LEU A 513 -12.35 -28.02 12.14
CA LEU A 513 -11.03 -27.64 11.66
C LEU A 513 -10.33 -26.76 12.69
N ILE A 514 -9.28 -27.29 13.30
CA ILE A 514 -8.37 -26.53 14.17
C ILE A 514 -7.41 -25.78 13.25
N LYS A 515 -7.44 -24.46 13.29
CA LYS A 515 -6.58 -23.57 12.52
C LYS A 515 -5.61 -22.85 13.43
N VAL A 516 -4.33 -22.86 13.08
CA VAL A 516 -3.31 -22.09 13.79
C VAL A 516 -2.34 -21.48 12.81
N SER A 517 -2.00 -20.23 13.03
CA SER A 517 -0.90 -19.57 12.35
C SER A 517 -0.13 -18.69 13.33
N GLY A 518 1.14 -18.50 13.07
CA GLY A 518 1.98 -17.66 13.91
C GLY A 518 3.36 -17.50 13.34
N ASP A 519 4.03 -16.49 13.85
CA ASP A 519 5.45 -16.31 13.64
C ASP A 519 6.23 -17.22 14.60
N ASP A 520 7.44 -17.62 14.22
CA ASP A 520 8.33 -18.55 14.93
C ASP A 520 7.70 -19.94 15.19
N MET A 521 7.47 -20.36 16.42
CA MET A 521 7.16 -21.75 16.73
C MET A 521 5.80 -21.92 17.40
N PHE A 522 5.05 -22.94 16.99
CA PHE A 522 3.83 -23.33 17.67
C PHE A 522 3.56 -24.83 17.57
N ARG A 523 2.74 -25.33 18.48
CA ARG A 523 2.20 -26.70 18.47
C ARG A 523 0.81 -26.75 19.10
N VAL A 524 0.01 -27.70 18.64
CA VAL A 524 -1.34 -27.96 19.18
C VAL A 524 -1.42 -29.40 19.64
N SER A 525 -1.96 -29.59 20.83
CA SER A 525 -2.29 -30.91 21.39
C SER A 525 -3.78 -31.02 21.66
N VAL A 526 -4.38 -32.18 21.34
CA VAL A 526 -5.76 -32.53 21.64
C VAL A 526 -5.75 -33.78 22.48
N ASN A 527 -6.32 -33.75 23.68
CA ASN A 527 -6.30 -34.84 24.65
C ASN A 527 -4.87 -35.38 24.89
N GLY A 528 -3.88 -34.50 25.02
CA GLY A 528 -2.47 -34.83 25.21
C GLY A 528 -1.72 -35.33 23.97
N LYS A 529 -2.41 -35.60 22.86
CA LYS A 529 -1.78 -35.99 21.59
C LYS A 529 -1.44 -34.76 20.77
N LYS A 530 -0.16 -34.59 20.37
CA LYS A 530 0.26 -33.53 19.45
C LYS A 530 -0.32 -33.77 18.07
N VAL A 531 -1.20 -32.90 17.61
CA VAL A 531 -1.87 -32.97 16.30
C VAL A 531 -1.26 -32.02 15.29
N ILE A 532 -0.69 -30.90 15.75
CA ILE A 532 0.10 -29.95 14.96
C ILE A 532 1.44 -29.73 15.68
N ASN A 533 2.56 -29.74 14.95
CA ASN A 533 3.87 -29.54 15.54
C ASN A 533 4.80 -28.78 14.57
N LYS A 534 4.94 -27.48 14.78
CA LYS A 534 5.86 -26.55 14.10
C LYS A 534 6.94 -26.04 15.05
N TRP A 535 7.37 -26.87 16.00
CA TRP A 535 8.23 -26.48 17.12
C TRP A 535 9.71 -26.30 16.78
N ARG A 536 10.14 -26.64 15.58
CA ARG A 536 11.55 -26.51 15.16
C ARG A 536 11.75 -25.52 14.03
N SER A 537 10.69 -24.99 13.50
CA SER A 537 10.73 -24.03 12.39
C SER A 537 10.72 -22.63 12.96
N ARG A 538 11.63 -21.81 12.51
CA ARG A 538 11.73 -20.37 12.82
C ARG A 538 11.44 -19.56 11.56
N ASP A 539 10.56 -20.07 10.71
CA ASP A 539 10.10 -19.39 9.50
C ASP A 539 8.91 -18.51 9.85
N ASN A 540 8.97 -17.28 9.42
CA ASN A 540 7.91 -16.30 9.63
C ASN A 540 6.60 -16.78 8.98
N ASN A 541 5.45 -16.51 9.65
CA ASN A 541 4.10 -16.74 9.14
C ASN A 541 3.80 -18.19 8.71
N GLN A 542 4.04 -19.13 9.62
CA GLN A 542 3.64 -20.51 9.43
C GLN A 542 2.12 -20.65 9.65
N MET A 543 1.51 -21.54 8.86
CA MET A 543 0.11 -21.95 9.01
C MET A 543 0.01 -23.46 9.10
N ALA A 544 -0.92 -23.96 9.89
CA ALA A 544 -1.24 -25.37 9.94
C ALA A 544 -2.72 -25.58 10.30
N GLU A 545 -3.27 -26.68 9.81
CA GLU A 545 -4.65 -27.09 10.07
C GLU A 545 -4.69 -28.55 10.50
N TYR A 546 -5.69 -28.91 11.33
CA TYR A 546 -5.96 -30.28 11.74
C TYR A 546 -7.47 -30.50 11.82
N THR A 547 -7.95 -31.58 11.17
CA THR A 547 -9.36 -31.99 11.22
C THR A 547 -9.60 -32.86 12.46
N LEU A 548 -10.49 -32.41 13.34
CA LEU A 548 -10.97 -33.11 14.51
C LEU A 548 -12.36 -33.64 14.25
N HIS A 549 -12.53 -35.00 14.22
CA HIS A 549 -13.85 -35.63 14.24
C HIS A 549 -14.39 -35.55 15.67
N ALA A 550 -15.24 -34.59 15.94
CA ALA A 550 -15.77 -34.30 17.26
C ALA A 550 -17.12 -34.98 17.46
N GLU A 551 -17.29 -35.70 18.59
CA GLU A 551 -18.50 -36.45 18.91
C GLU A 551 -19.35 -35.70 19.94
N ALA A 552 -20.65 -35.68 19.75
CA ALA A 552 -21.61 -35.07 20.67
C ALA A 552 -21.45 -35.58 22.12
N GLY A 553 -21.44 -34.65 23.06
CA GLY A 553 -21.31 -34.95 24.50
C GLY A 553 -19.88 -35.27 24.96
N LYS A 554 -18.91 -35.35 24.05
CA LYS A 554 -17.48 -35.44 24.42
C LYS A 554 -16.85 -34.10 24.71
N HIS A 555 -15.83 -34.16 25.51
CA HIS A 555 -14.97 -33.04 25.84
C HIS A 555 -13.55 -33.29 25.29
N TYR A 556 -12.93 -32.25 24.70
CA TYR A 556 -11.59 -32.35 24.17
C TYR A 556 -10.71 -31.33 24.87
N ASP A 557 -9.67 -31.79 25.54
CA ASP A 557 -8.65 -30.93 26.12
C ASP A 557 -7.75 -30.42 25.00
N VAL A 558 -7.77 -29.11 24.73
CA VAL A 558 -7.01 -28.46 23.69
C VAL A 558 -5.97 -27.54 24.30
N VAL A 559 -4.71 -27.82 23.99
CA VAL A 559 -3.58 -27.00 24.44
C VAL A 559 -2.81 -26.51 23.22
N VAL A 560 -2.61 -25.20 23.17
CA VAL A 560 -1.81 -24.55 22.13
C VAL A 560 -0.62 -23.88 22.79
N GLU A 561 0.57 -24.15 22.31
CA GLU A 561 1.81 -23.54 22.81
C GLU A 561 2.43 -22.74 21.67
N TYR A 562 2.92 -21.56 22.00
CA TYR A 562 3.53 -20.60 21.08
C TYR A 562 4.83 -20.06 21.66
N VAL A 563 5.83 -19.84 20.83
CA VAL A 563 7.12 -19.23 21.21
C VAL A 563 7.50 -18.17 20.20
N GLN A 564 7.81 -17.00 20.69
CA GLN A 564 8.37 -15.87 19.94
C GLN A 564 9.85 -15.73 20.26
N CYS A 565 10.72 -15.95 19.27
CA CYS A 565 12.16 -15.81 19.43
C CYS A 565 12.64 -14.40 19.00
N LYS A 566 12.23 -13.93 17.82
CA LYS A 566 12.70 -12.65 17.25
C LYS A 566 11.67 -12.07 16.27
N GLY A 567 11.83 -10.79 15.95
CA GLY A 567 10.94 -10.14 14.99
C GLY A 567 9.61 -9.72 15.60
N ASN A 568 8.59 -9.59 14.76
CA ASN A 568 7.23 -9.26 15.16
C ASN A 568 6.48 -10.53 15.52
N ALA A 569 5.80 -10.52 16.65
CA ALA A 569 4.98 -11.66 17.07
C ALA A 569 3.59 -11.58 16.44
N THR A 570 3.18 -12.62 15.74
CA THR A 570 1.80 -12.83 15.30
C THR A 570 1.33 -14.21 15.73
N PHE A 571 0.10 -14.31 16.23
CA PHE A 571 -0.47 -15.58 16.62
C PHE A 571 -1.98 -15.58 16.42
N HIS A 572 -2.48 -16.54 15.63
CA HIS A 572 -3.90 -16.74 15.37
C HIS A 572 -4.29 -18.18 15.66
N PHE A 573 -5.40 -18.37 16.36
CA PHE A 573 -5.95 -19.69 16.64
C PHE A 573 -7.47 -19.65 16.60
N ASP A 574 -8.08 -20.64 15.91
CA ASP A 574 -9.52 -20.85 15.93
C ASP A 574 -9.84 -22.34 15.77
N VAL A 575 -11.02 -22.73 16.22
CA VAL A 575 -11.64 -24.02 15.94
C VAL A 575 -12.95 -23.77 15.24
N VAL A 576 -13.05 -24.17 13.98
CA VAL A 576 -14.21 -23.83 13.14
C VAL A 576 -14.92 -25.08 12.63
N HIS A 577 -16.24 -24.98 12.55
CA HIS A 577 -17.06 -25.87 11.74
C HIS A 577 -17.27 -25.25 10.37
N LYS A 578 -16.94 -25.99 9.31
CA LYS A 578 -17.24 -25.61 7.92
C LYS A 578 -18.52 -26.29 7.47
N GLN A 579 -19.42 -25.52 6.93
CA GLN A 579 -20.65 -26.02 6.35
C GLN A 579 -20.98 -25.30 5.03
N PRO A 580 -21.65 -25.97 4.08
CA PRO A 580 -22.15 -25.30 2.88
C PRO A 580 -23.05 -24.12 3.25
N PHE A 581 -22.89 -23.02 2.54
CA PHE A 581 -23.76 -21.86 2.74
C PHE A 581 -25.15 -22.12 2.16
N ASP A 582 -26.19 -21.90 2.96
CA ASP A 582 -27.58 -22.11 2.55
C ASP A 582 -28.11 -20.93 1.75
N LEU A 583 -28.06 -21.03 0.42
CA LEU A 583 -28.58 -20.04 -0.50
C LEU A 583 -30.11 -19.90 -0.39
N HIS A 584 -30.85 -20.94 0.03
CA HIS A 584 -32.30 -20.84 0.24
C HIS A 584 -32.60 -19.94 1.45
N GLN A 585 -31.91 -20.14 2.56
CA GLN A 585 -32.04 -19.29 3.73
C GLN A 585 -31.68 -17.82 3.38
N LEU A 586 -30.64 -17.61 2.56
CA LEU A 586 -30.28 -16.28 2.08
C LEU A 586 -31.44 -15.60 1.34
N ILE A 587 -32.07 -16.30 0.41
CA ILE A 587 -33.21 -15.78 -0.36
C ILE A 587 -34.38 -15.41 0.57
N GLU A 588 -34.70 -16.30 1.53
CA GLU A 588 -35.81 -16.06 2.48
C GLU A 588 -35.56 -14.85 3.38
N LYS A 589 -34.32 -14.68 3.87
CA LYS A 589 -33.91 -13.48 4.60
C LYS A 589 -33.96 -12.23 3.75
N ALA A 590 -33.47 -12.30 2.52
CA ALA A 590 -33.51 -11.17 1.60
C ALA A 590 -34.95 -10.70 1.28
N ARG A 591 -35.92 -11.62 1.19
CA ARG A 591 -37.35 -11.28 0.99
C ARG A 591 -37.95 -10.47 2.12
N GLN A 592 -37.46 -10.61 3.34
CA GLN A 592 -37.93 -9.88 4.53
C GLN A 592 -37.28 -8.50 4.68
N ALA A 593 -36.20 -8.21 3.95
CA ALA A 593 -35.53 -6.93 3.94
C ALA A 593 -36.18 -5.94 2.93
N ASP A 594 -35.94 -4.66 3.11
CA ASP A 594 -36.27 -3.62 2.14
C ASP A 594 -35.14 -3.44 1.12
N ALA A 595 -33.90 -3.63 1.56
CA ALA A 595 -32.71 -3.67 0.69
C ALA A 595 -31.66 -4.65 1.22
N VAL A 596 -30.81 -5.15 0.31
CA VAL A 596 -29.68 -6.01 0.63
C VAL A 596 -28.38 -5.26 0.34
N VAL A 597 -27.44 -5.27 1.29
CA VAL A 597 -26.09 -4.76 1.11
C VAL A 597 -25.13 -5.95 1.11
N PHE A 598 -24.67 -6.35 -0.08
CA PHE A 598 -23.69 -7.41 -0.25
C PHE A 598 -22.28 -6.82 -0.17
N VAL A 599 -21.51 -7.18 0.84
CA VAL A 599 -20.14 -6.71 1.08
C VAL A 599 -19.18 -7.83 0.70
N GLY A 600 -18.59 -7.72 -0.47
CA GLY A 600 -17.74 -8.76 -1.05
C GLY A 600 -16.54 -8.18 -1.80
N GLY A 601 -16.01 -8.95 -2.73
CA GLY A 601 -14.81 -8.64 -3.50
C GLY A 601 -13.63 -9.51 -3.10
N LEU A 602 -12.50 -8.89 -2.77
CA LEU A 602 -11.26 -9.56 -2.40
C LEU A 602 -10.84 -9.22 -0.95
N SER A 603 -9.67 -9.70 -0.59
CA SER A 603 -9.01 -9.41 0.69
C SER A 603 -7.50 -9.29 0.48
N PRO A 604 -6.78 -8.47 1.25
CA PRO A 604 -5.32 -8.42 1.23
C PRO A 604 -4.67 -9.75 1.67
N ARG A 605 -5.47 -10.71 2.15
CA ARG A 605 -5.03 -12.09 2.38
C ARG A 605 -4.99 -12.94 1.10
N LEU A 606 -5.49 -12.43 -0.03
CA LEU A 606 -5.54 -13.13 -1.32
C LEU A 606 -4.64 -12.49 -2.36
N GLU A 607 -4.42 -11.17 -2.28
CA GLU A 607 -3.58 -10.41 -3.20
C GLU A 607 -2.54 -9.59 -2.44
N GLY A 608 -1.30 -9.60 -2.88
CA GLY A 608 -0.18 -8.90 -2.24
C GLY A 608 1.17 -9.47 -2.61
N GLU A 609 2.19 -9.16 -1.82
CA GLU A 609 3.58 -9.50 -2.06
C GLU A 609 3.91 -10.93 -1.65
N GLU A 610 4.42 -11.76 -2.57
CA GLU A 610 4.97 -13.11 -2.32
C GLU A 610 4.14 -14.00 -1.38
N MET A 611 2.85 -14.00 -1.58
CA MET A 611 1.95 -14.75 -0.71
C MET A 611 1.95 -16.25 -1.05
N LYS A 612 1.82 -17.09 -0.01
CA LYS A 612 1.59 -18.53 -0.18
C LYS A 612 0.10 -18.81 -0.43
N VAL A 613 -0.45 -18.22 -1.48
CA VAL A 613 -1.85 -18.37 -1.91
C VAL A 613 -1.87 -19.14 -3.21
N ASP A 614 -2.60 -20.22 -3.26
CA ASP A 614 -2.82 -21.04 -4.45
C ASP A 614 -4.28 -21.55 -4.45
N PHE A 615 -5.14 -20.76 -5.11
CA PHE A 615 -6.57 -21.05 -5.27
C PHE A 615 -6.99 -20.72 -6.71
N PRO A 616 -8.09 -21.29 -7.22
CA PRO A 616 -8.63 -20.89 -8.51
C PRO A 616 -8.82 -19.38 -8.61
N GLY A 617 -8.13 -18.75 -9.54
CA GLY A 617 -8.11 -17.29 -9.72
C GLY A 617 -6.97 -16.56 -9.01
N PHE A 618 -6.14 -17.24 -8.19
CA PHE A 618 -5.03 -16.64 -7.42
C PHE A 618 -3.81 -17.55 -7.42
N SER A 619 -2.62 -16.96 -7.46
CA SER A 619 -1.34 -17.68 -7.31
C SER A 619 -0.24 -16.74 -6.82
N GLY A 620 0.44 -17.11 -5.75
CA GLY A 620 1.63 -16.42 -5.25
C GLY A 620 1.42 -14.97 -4.79
N GLY A 621 0.18 -14.56 -4.57
CA GLY A 621 -0.19 -13.18 -4.26
C GLY A 621 -0.75 -12.40 -5.44
N ASP A 622 -0.59 -12.90 -6.67
CA ASP A 622 -1.20 -12.35 -7.87
C ASP A 622 -2.57 -13.01 -8.16
N ARG A 623 -3.35 -12.35 -8.98
CA ARG A 623 -4.56 -12.93 -9.58
C ARG A 623 -4.19 -13.63 -10.89
N THR A 624 -4.78 -14.79 -11.13
CA THR A 624 -4.73 -15.49 -12.43
C THR A 624 -5.96 -15.20 -13.27
N SER A 625 -7.02 -14.65 -12.65
CA SER A 625 -8.26 -14.19 -13.28
C SER A 625 -8.75 -12.91 -12.59
N ILE A 626 -9.29 -11.97 -13.36
CA ILE A 626 -9.91 -10.75 -12.82
C ILE A 626 -11.39 -10.93 -12.49
N GLU A 627 -11.95 -12.10 -12.72
CA GLU A 627 -13.35 -12.38 -12.42
C GLU A 627 -13.63 -12.34 -10.91
N LEU A 628 -14.85 -11.95 -10.55
CA LEU A 628 -15.31 -12.09 -9.16
C LEU A 628 -15.36 -13.59 -8.82
N PRO A 629 -14.91 -14.04 -7.62
CA PRO A 629 -14.99 -15.44 -7.23
C PRO A 629 -16.39 -16.02 -7.40
N VAL A 630 -16.46 -17.26 -7.92
CA VAL A 630 -17.71 -17.90 -8.35
C VAL A 630 -18.75 -17.97 -7.22
N ALA A 631 -18.32 -18.31 -6.00
CA ALA A 631 -19.21 -18.38 -4.84
C ALA A 631 -19.96 -17.06 -4.55
N GLN A 632 -19.25 -15.93 -4.65
CA GLN A 632 -19.87 -14.62 -4.47
C GLN A 632 -20.83 -14.28 -5.60
N ARG A 633 -20.47 -14.64 -6.84
CA ARG A 633 -21.33 -14.43 -8.03
C ARG A 633 -22.62 -15.23 -7.92
N GLU A 634 -22.55 -16.49 -7.46
CA GLU A 634 -23.72 -17.34 -7.20
C GLU A 634 -24.60 -16.78 -6.08
N ALA A 635 -24.01 -16.29 -4.99
CA ALA A 635 -24.75 -15.65 -3.91
C ALA A 635 -25.49 -14.39 -4.38
N ILE A 636 -24.85 -13.53 -5.16
CA ILE A 636 -25.49 -12.32 -5.76
C ILE A 636 -26.61 -12.73 -6.72
N GLN A 637 -26.41 -13.75 -7.53
CA GLN A 637 -27.44 -14.27 -8.42
C GLN A 637 -28.63 -14.83 -7.63
N ALA A 638 -28.39 -15.57 -6.55
CA ALA A 638 -29.43 -16.07 -5.65
C ALA A 638 -30.22 -14.92 -5.01
N LEU A 639 -29.53 -13.87 -4.53
CA LEU A 639 -30.18 -12.67 -3.98
C LEU A 639 -31.13 -12.01 -4.98
N SER A 640 -30.82 -12.01 -6.27
CA SER A 640 -31.69 -11.40 -7.31
C SER A 640 -33.08 -12.05 -7.39
N VAL A 641 -33.22 -13.33 -6.95
CA VAL A 641 -34.51 -14.03 -6.88
C VAL A 641 -35.45 -13.42 -5.84
N ALA A 642 -34.94 -12.76 -4.82
CA ALA A 642 -35.73 -12.09 -3.80
C ALA A 642 -36.43 -10.83 -4.33
N ARG A 643 -36.01 -10.29 -5.48
CA ARG A 643 -36.55 -9.06 -6.12
C ARG A 643 -36.52 -7.83 -5.21
N LYS A 644 -35.45 -7.72 -4.41
CA LYS A 644 -35.18 -6.55 -3.56
C LYS A 644 -34.00 -5.78 -4.14
N PRO A 645 -33.88 -4.47 -3.89
CA PRO A 645 -32.72 -3.70 -4.27
C PRO A 645 -31.44 -4.34 -3.68
N ILE A 646 -30.45 -4.57 -4.54
CA ILE A 646 -29.14 -5.11 -4.14
C ILE A 646 -28.07 -4.04 -4.34
N VAL A 647 -27.39 -3.69 -3.27
CA VAL A 647 -26.24 -2.79 -3.27
C VAL A 647 -24.98 -3.63 -3.03
N MET A 648 -24.09 -3.70 -4.00
CA MET A 648 -22.79 -4.33 -3.82
C MET A 648 -21.76 -3.30 -3.32
N VAL A 649 -21.14 -3.57 -2.19
CA VAL A 649 -19.92 -2.89 -1.72
C VAL A 649 -18.75 -3.77 -2.08
N ASN A 650 -18.01 -3.38 -3.12
CA ASN A 650 -16.87 -4.13 -3.62
C ASN A 650 -15.59 -3.66 -2.92
N CYS A 651 -14.97 -4.56 -2.15
CA CYS A 651 -13.70 -4.35 -1.48
C CYS A 651 -12.61 -5.07 -2.28
N SER A 652 -11.65 -4.36 -2.83
CA SER A 652 -10.55 -4.94 -3.60
C SER A 652 -9.42 -3.95 -3.78
N GLY A 653 -8.19 -4.43 -3.86
CA GLY A 653 -7.02 -3.62 -4.22
C GLY A 653 -6.82 -3.48 -5.73
N SER A 654 -7.61 -4.18 -6.54
CA SER A 654 -7.48 -4.25 -7.99
C SER A 654 -8.83 -4.13 -8.69
N ALA A 655 -8.82 -3.91 -10.00
CA ALA A 655 -10.04 -3.94 -10.82
C ALA A 655 -10.58 -5.37 -10.92
N ILE A 656 -11.89 -5.53 -10.72
CA ILE A 656 -12.62 -6.78 -10.86
C ILE A 656 -13.55 -6.70 -12.08
N ALA A 657 -13.67 -7.79 -12.83
CA ALA A 657 -14.64 -7.93 -13.91
C ALA A 657 -16.05 -8.15 -13.32
N LEU A 658 -16.82 -7.09 -13.23
CA LEU A 658 -18.13 -7.03 -12.59
C LEU A 658 -19.31 -6.98 -13.61
N GLU A 659 -19.12 -7.42 -14.85
CA GLU A 659 -20.20 -7.31 -15.85
C GLU A 659 -21.48 -8.06 -15.45
N PRO A 660 -21.45 -9.27 -14.91
CA PRO A 660 -22.65 -9.95 -14.39
C PRO A 660 -23.29 -9.18 -13.23
N GLU A 661 -22.49 -8.64 -12.32
CA GLU A 661 -22.95 -7.88 -11.16
C GLU A 661 -23.62 -6.57 -11.58
N THR A 662 -23.18 -5.96 -12.69
CA THR A 662 -23.91 -4.79 -13.23
C THR A 662 -25.33 -5.11 -13.66
N LYS A 663 -25.67 -6.37 -13.93
CA LYS A 663 -27.03 -6.80 -14.27
C LYS A 663 -27.86 -7.10 -13.01
N ASN A 664 -27.26 -7.78 -12.05
CA ASN A 664 -27.89 -8.31 -10.85
C ASN A 664 -28.00 -7.34 -9.69
N CYS A 665 -27.11 -6.34 -9.62
CA CYS A 665 -27.14 -5.30 -8.57
C CYS A 665 -27.77 -4.01 -9.09
N ASP A 666 -28.44 -3.28 -8.20
CA ASP A 666 -29.00 -1.96 -8.47
C ASP A 666 -27.97 -0.86 -8.28
N ALA A 667 -27.09 -1.02 -7.29
CA ALA A 667 -25.96 -0.12 -7.07
C ALA A 667 -24.66 -0.89 -6.80
N ILE A 668 -23.53 -0.31 -7.21
CA ILE A 668 -22.20 -0.86 -6.97
C ILE A 668 -21.30 0.27 -6.46
N LEU A 669 -20.75 0.10 -5.27
CA LEU A 669 -19.79 0.99 -4.64
C LEU A 669 -18.43 0.30 -4.55
N GLN A 670 -17.41 0.86 -5.19
CA GLN A 670 -16.01 0.43 -5.01
C GLN A 670 -15.45 1.11 -3.77
N ALA A 671 -15.17 0.33 -2.75
CA ALA A 671 -14.69 0.81 -1.45
C ALA A 671 -13.17 0.67 -1.28
N TRP A 672 -12.51 -0.11 -2.13
CA TRP A 672 -11.09 -0.46 -2.03
C TRP A 672 -10.82 -1.22 -0.72
N TYR A 673 -9.68 -0.93 -0.06
CA TYR A 673 -9.38 -1.27 1.34
C TYR A 673 -9.35 0.05 2.11
N PRO A 674 -10.45 0.41 2.79
CA PRO A 674 -10.72 1.81 3.12
C PRO A 674 -10.15 2.32 4.46
N GLY A 675 -9.27 1.55 5.14
CA GLY A 675 -8.65 1.95 6.40
C GLY A 675 -9.54 1.82 7.64
N GLU A 676 -9.06 2.30 8.77
CA GLU A 676 -9.68 2.09 10.10
C GLU A 676 -11.10 2.66 10.24
N GLU A 677 -11.40 3.76 9.54
CA GLU A 677 -12.72 4.42 9.50
C GLU A 677 -13.54 4.01 8.28
N GLY A 678 -13.10 2.97 7.57
CA GLY A 678 -13.69 2.54 6.29
C GLY A 678 -15.16 2.20 6.38
N GLY A 679 -15.59 1.49 7.42
CA GLY A 679 -16.99 1.14 7.61
C GLY A 679 -17.88 2.36 7.79
N ARG A 680 -17.42 3.36 8.52
CA ARG A 680 -18.14 4.62 8.66
C ARG A 680 -18.22 5.39 7.35
N ALA A 681 -17.14 5.42 6.56
CA ALA A 681 -17.12 6.07 5.26
C ALA A 681 -18.09 5.41 4.28
N VAL A 682 -18.10 4.07 4.22
CA VAL A 682 -19.07 3.30 3.41
C VAL A 682 -20.49 3.63 3.83
N ALA A 683 -20.81 3.55 5.12
CA ALA A 683 -22.16 3.85 5.61
C ALA A 683 -22.60 5.30 5.30
N ASP A 684 -21.71 6.28 5.47
CA ASP A 684 -21.99 7.68 5.15
C ASP A 684 -22.33 7.89 3.67
N VAL A 685 -21.73 7.12 2.76
CA VAL A 685 -22.10 7.11 1.34
C VAL A 685 -23.42 6.38 1.15
N LEU A 686 -23.59 5.16 1.68
CA LEU A 686 -24.80 4.37 1.47
C LEU A 686 -26.07 5.11 1.90
N PHE A 687 -26.02 5.86 3.02
CA PHE A 687 -27.15 6.62 3.56
C PHE A 687 -27.14 8.12 3.16
N GLY A 688 -26.29 8.52 2.23
CA GLY A 688 -26.30 9.86 1.63
C GLY A 688 -25.86 10.99 2.54
N LYS A 689 -25.15 10.71 3.66
CA LYS A 689 -24.49 11.75 4.47
C LYS A 689 -23.34 12.39 3.69
N VAL A 690 -22.71 11.63 2.82
CA VAL A 690 -21.65 12.08 1.91
C VAL A 690 -22.08 11.78 0.48
N ASN A 691 -21.85 12.72 -0.42
CA ASN A 691 -22.01 12.52 -1.84
C ASN A 691 -20.70 11.97 -2.41
N PRO A 692 -20.68 10.74 -2.99
CA PRO A 692 -19.45 10.15 -3.50
C PRO A 692 -18.83 11.02 -4.60
N ALA A 693 -17.50 11.16 -4.55
CA ALA A 693 -16.72 11.99 -5.48
C ALA A 693 -15.46 11.28 -6.01
N GLY A 694 -15.18 10.08 -5.54
CA GLY A 694 -14.04 9.29 -5.99
C GLY A 694 -14.10 8.93 -7.47
N LYS A 695 -12.93 8.69 -8.06
CA LYS A 695 -12.74 8.35 -9.47
C LYS A 695 -11.82 7.14 -9.60
N LEU A 696 -12.06 6.26 -10.54
CA LEU A 696 -11.23 5.08 -10.75
C LEU A 696 -9.81 5.46 -11.20
N PRO A 697 -8.76 5.09 -10.46
CA PRO A 697 -7.38 5.28 -10.88
C PRO A 697 -6.87 4.17 -11.83
N VAL A 698 -7.74 3.22 -12.16
CA VAL A 698 -7.48 2.10 -13.08
C VAL A 698 -8.69 1.82 -13.95
N THR A 699 -8.46 1.24 -15.12
CA THR A 699 -9.50 0.75 -16.02
C THR A 699 -10.09 -0.55 -15.49
N PHE A 700 -11.41 -0.66 -15.42
CA PHE A 700 -12.13 -1.90 -15.13
C PHE A 700 -12.48 -2.60 -16.44
N TYR A 701 -11.86 -3.75 -16.68
CA TYR A 701 -12.13 -4.58 -17.85
C TYR A 701 -13.39 -5.42 -17.65
N ARG A 702 -13.93 -5.99 -18.75
CA ARG A 702 -15.15 -6.79 -18.70
C ARG A 702 -14.85 -8.24 -18.35
N HIS A 703 -13.76 -8.78 -18.90
CA HIS A 703 -13.39 -10.19 -18.82
C HIS A 703 -11.87 -10.34 -18.98
N ASP A 704 -11.35 -11.49 -18.60
CA ASP A 704 -9.95 -11.87 -18.71
C ASP A 704 -9.39 -11.79 -20.15
N ASP A 705 -10.21 -12.09 -21.17
CA ASP A 705 -9.83 -12.10 -22.58
C ASP A 705 -9.47 -10.71 -23.13
N GLN A 706 -9.78 -9.64 -22.42
CA GLN A 706 -9.38 -8.27 -22.75
C GLN A 706 -7.94 -7.95 -22.35
N LEU A 707 -7.27 -8.84 -21.58
CA LEU A 707 -5.94 -8.60 -21.05
C LEU A 707 -4.86 -9.30 -21.89
N PRO A 708 -3.77 -8.62 -22.26
CA PRO A 708 -2.58 -9.25 -22.82
C PRO A 708 -1.91 -10.24 -21.84
N PRO A 709 -0.94 -11.05 -22.28
CA PRO A 709 -0.18 -11.93 -21.39
C PRO A 709 0.45 -11.14 -20.23
N PHE A 710 0.35 -11.65 -19.00
CA PHE A 710 0.73 -10.90 -17.81
C PHE A 710 2.21 -10.55 -17.74
N ASN A 711 3.09 -11.40 -18.25
CA ASN A 711 4.54 -11.20 -18.33
C ASN A 711 4.99 -10.31 -19.50
N ASP A 712 4.09 -9.91 -20.40
CA ASP A 712 4.40 -8.95 -21.47
C ASP A 712 4.36 -7.52 -20.92
N TYR A 713 5.48 -6.80 -20.93
CA TYR A 713 5.60 -5.43 -20.41
C TYR A 713 5.32 -4.33 -21.42
N HIS A 714 5.06 -4.69 -22.69
CA HIS A 714 4.60 -3.72 -23.69
C HIS A 714 3.23 -3.16 -23.31
N MET A 715 3.04 -1.87 -23.53
CA MET A 715 1.81 -1.19 -23.11
C MET A 715 0.64 -1.37 -24.09
N ARG A 716 0.91 -1.92 -25.27
CA ARG A 716 -0.14 -2.13 -26.29
C ARG A 716 -1.27 -3.01 -25.74
N GLY A 717 -2.51 -2.51 -25.87
CA GLY A 717 -3.69 -3.20 -25.38
C GLY A 717 -3.93 -3.08 -23.87
N ARG A 718 -3.14 -2.28 -23.14
CA ARG A 718 -3.24 -2.09 -21.68
C ARG A 718 -3.65 -0.69 -21.33
N THR A 719 -4.26 -0.53 -20.18
CA THR A 719 -4.68 0.74 -19.58
C THR A 719 -5.53 1.61 -20.53
N TYR A 720 -6.18 2.64 -20.04
CA TYR A 720 -6.95 3.55 -20.91
C TYR A 720 -6.11 4.24 -21.99
N ARG A 721 -4.76 4.25 -21.81
CA ARG A 721 -3.86 4.90 -22.75
C ARG A 721 -3.70 4.10 -24.05
N TYR A 722 -3.74 2.78 -24.00
CA TYR A 722 -3.46 1.92 -25.17
C TYR A 722 -4.53 0.85 -25.42
N PHE A 723 -5.50 0.68 -24.50
CA PHE A 723 -6.62 -0.21 -24.72
C PHE A 723 -7.65 0.42 -25.67
N THR A 724 -7.89 -0.24 -26.78
CA THR A 724 -8.85 0.23 -27.82
C THR A 724 -10.21 -0.41 -27.72
N GLY A 725 -10.36 -1.43 -26.86
CA GLY A 725 -11.63 -2.09 -26.58
C GLY A 725 -12.58 -1.23 -25.74
N LYS A 726 -13.75 -1.79 -25.40
CA LYS A 726 -14.72 -1.14 -24.53
C LYS A 726 -14.56 -1.64 -23.10
N PRO A 727 -14.05 -0.85 -22.17
CA PRO A 727 -13.97 -1.25 -20.78
C PRO A 727 -15.36 -1.39 -20.15
N LEU A 728 -15.44 -2.03 -18.98
CA LEU A 728 -16.65 -2.01 -18.17
C LEU A 728 -16.85 -0.61 -17.56
N PHE A 729 -15.82 -0.11 -16.87
CA PHE A 729 -15.73 1.27 -16.41
C PHE A 729 -14.39 1.88 -16.82
N PRO A 730 -14.38 3.06 -17.46
CA PRO A 730 -13.14 3.67 -17.92
C PRO A 730 -12.35 4.29 -16.76
N PHE A 731 -11.06 4.46 -16.92
CA PHE A 731 -10.21 5.26 -16.03
C PHE A 731 -10.82 6.64 -15.76
N GLY A 732 -10.75 7.12 -14.53
CA GLY A 732 -11.31 8.40 -14.09
C GLY A 732 -12.82 8.39 -13.85
N TYR A 733 -13.51 7.27 -14.07
CA TYR A 733 -14.96 7.16 -13.91
C TYR A 733 -15.38 7.13 -12.43
N GLY A 734 -16.53 7.73 -12.14
CA GLY A 734 -17.20 7.67 -10.86
C GLY A 734 -18.44 8.54 -10.89
N LEU A 735 -19.56 8.02 -10.37
CA LEU A 735 -20.83 8.69 -10.28
C LEU A 735 -20.95 9.55 -9.02
N SER A 736 -21.96 10.38 -8.97
CA SER A 736 -22.31 11.24 -7.85
C SER A 736 -23.84 11.18 -7.63
N TYR A 737 -24.31 11.52 -6.43
CA TYR A 737 -25.75 11.70 -6.15
C TYR A 737 -26.32 13.01 -6.73
N THR A 738 -25.46 13.81 -7.35
CA THR A 738 -25.85 14.98 -8.13
C THR A 738 -25.38 14.84 -9.56
N THR A 739 -25.80 15.72 -10.44
CA THR A 739 -25.39 15.73 -11.84
C THR A 739 -24.50 16.93 -12.15
N PHE A 740 -23.38 16.68 -12.83
CA PHE A 740 -22.50 17.73 -13.29
C PHE A 740 -22.52 17.84 -14.81
N ARG A 741 -22.49 19.07 -15.30
CA ARG A 741 -22.32 19.37 -16.71
C ARG A 741 -20.98 20.06 -16.92
N ILE A 742 -20.09 19.39 -17.65
CA ILE A 742 -18.83 19.95 -18.12
C ILE A 742 -19.06 20.50 -19.53
N GLY A 743 -18.85 21.79 -19.71
CA GLY A 743 -19.07 22.48 -20.97
C GLY A 743 -18.02 22.20 -22.03
N GLN A 744 -18.13 22.87 -23.18
CA GLN A 744 -17.10 22.81 -24.21
C GLN A 744 -15.85 23.56 -23.74
N PRO A 745 -14.65 22.95 -23.85
CA PRO A 745 -13.42 23.62 -23.49
C PRO A 745 -13.02 24.67 -24.53
N VAL A 746 -12.41 25.74 -24.06
CA VAL A 746 -11.83 26.77 -24.89
C VAL A 746 -10.34 26.85 -24.65
N CYS A 747 -9.54 26.71 -25.73
CA CYS A 747 -8.10 26.75 -25.68
C CYS A 747 -7.57 28.07 -26.23
N LYS A 748 -6.66 28.73 -25.48
CA LYS A 748 -5.90 29.88 -25.94
C LYS A 748 -4.46 29.76 -25.46
N GLY A 749 -3.53 29.52 -26.40
CA GLY A 749 -2.15 29.20 -26.05
C GLY A 749 -2.12 27.97 -25.12
N ARG A 750 -1.41 28.05 -24.01
CA ARG A 750 -1.32 26.97 -22.99
C ARG A 750 -2.52 26.90 -22.03
N THR A 751 -3.41 27.90 -22.10
CA THR A 751 -4.53 28.01 -21.18
C THR A 751 -5.75 27.31 -21.78
N LEU A 752 -6.36 26.42 -20.99
CA LEU A 752 -7.62 25.78 -21.26
C LEU A 752 -8.63 26.19 -20.21
N LYS A 753 -9.80 26.62 -20.63
CA LYS A 753 -10.90 27.03 -19.77
C LYS A 753 -12.13 26.18 -20.06
N VAL A 754 -12.83 25.79 -18.99
CA VAL A 754 -14.07 25.02 -19.10
C VAL A 754 -15.06 25.42 -18.00
N LYS A 755 -16.34 25.59 -18.35
CA LYS A 755 -17.40 25.82 -17.37
C LYS A 755 -17.89 24.49 -16.83
N VAL A 756 -17.92 24.36 -15.51
CA VAL A 756 -18.51 23.22 -14.78
C VAL A 756 -19.75 23.70 -14.03
N SER A 757 -20.84 22.97 -14.14
CA SER A 757 -22.10 23.31 -13.49
C SER A 757 -22.66 22.09 -12.75
N ASN A 758 -23.04 22.26 -11.51
CA ASN A 758 -23.85 21.27 -10.81
C ASN A 758 -25.33 21.51 -11.21
N THR A 759 -25.90 20.60 -11.98
CA THR A 759 -27.28 20.69 -12.50
C THR A 759 -28.29 19.89 -11.68
N GLY A 760 -27.83 19.22 -10.63
CA GLY A 760 -28.68 18.45 -9.73
C GLY A 760 -29.10 19.23 -8.48
N LEU A 761 -29.74 18.51 -7.56
CA LEU A 761 -30.39 19.10 -6.38
C LEU A 761 -29.54 19.08 -5.11
N ARG A 762 -28.35 18.45 -5.16
CA ARG A 762 -27.42 18.33 -4.03
C ARG A 762 -26.09 19.00 -4.35
N GLY A 763 -25.42 19.52 -3.33
CA GLY A 763 -23.99 19.88 -3.43
C GLY A 763 -23.11 18.64 -3.62
N GLY A 764 -21.99 18.81 -4.28
CA GLY A 764 -21.04 17.73 -4.51
C GLY A 764 -19.74 18.22 -5.12
N ALA A 765 -18.76 17.33 -5.22
CA ALA A 765 -17.50 17.60 -5.91
C ALA A 765 -17.42 16.77 -7.20
N GLU A 766 -16.79 17.37 -8.23
CA GLU A 766 -16.47 16.70 -9.48
C GLU A 766 -14.99 16.90 -9.81
N THR A 767 -14.35 15.85 -10.30
CA THR A 767 -12.97 15.94 -10.79
C THR A 767 -12.98 16.18 -12.29
N VAL A 768 -12.59 17.40 -12.67
CA VAL A 768 -12.42 17.78 -14.08
C VAL A 768 -11.07 17.29 -14.54
N GLN A 769 -11.04 16.44 -15.55
CA GLN A 769 -9.86 15.76 -16.08
C GLN A 769 -9.56 16.26 -17.48
N VAL A 770 -8.30 16.56 -17.75
CA VAL A 770 -7.82 16.99 -19.06
C VAL A 770 -6.92 15.93 -19.66
N TYR A 771 -7.26 15.47 -20.85
CA TYR A 771 -6.49 14.48 -21.61
C TYR A 771 -5.97 15.09 -22.88
N ILE A 772 -4.75 14.71 -23.27
CA ILE A 772 -4.05 15.20 -24.45
C ILE A 772 -3.78 14.08 -25.45
N LYS A 773 -3.89 14.40 -26.74
CA LYS A 773 -3.46 13.55 -27.83
C LYS A 773 -2.71 14.38 -28.88
N ARG A 774 -1.51 13.94 -29.27
CA ARG A 774 -0.80 14.48 -30.44
C ARG A 774 -1.40 13.89 -31.69
N ASN A 775 -1.96 14.72 -32.58
CA ASN A 775 -2.73 14.24 -33.74
C ASN A 775 -1.90 13.51 -34.79
N ALA A 776 -0.61 13.85 -34.89
CA ALA A 776 0.32 13.22 -35.83
C ALA A 776 0.91 11.89 -35.35
N ASP A 777 0.66 11.50 -34.09
CA ASP A 777 1.19 10.29 -33.47
C ASP A 777 0.20 9.15 -33.60
N SER A 778 0.34 8.31 -34.63
CA SER A 778 -0.53 7.17 -34.89
C SER A 778 -0.29 6.00 -33.95
N ASP A 779 0.96 5.84 -33.48
CA ASP A 779 1.41 4.70 -32.66
C ASP A 779 1.45 5.04 -31.16
N GLY A 780 1.18 6.29 -30.83
CA GLY A 780 1.14 6.78 -29.47
C GLY A 780 -0.15 6.39 -28.72
N PRO A 781 -0.27 6.85 -27.49
CA PRO A 781 -1.46 6.58 -26.68
C PRO A 781 -2.73 7.15 -27.32
N VAL A 782 -3.87 6.48 -27.10
CA VAL A 782 -5.20 6.95 -27.51
C VAL A 782 -5.42 8.37 -26.98
N LYS A 783 -5.05 8.60 -25.75
CA LYS A 783 -4.90 9.87 -25.05
C LYS A 783 -4.18 9.66 -23.70
N SER A 784 -3.61 10.71 -23.12
CA SER A 784 -2.96 10.68 -21.80
C SER A 784 -3.50 11.77 -20.91
N LEU A 785 -3.71 11.49 -19.63
CA LEU A 785 -4.06 12.50 -18.62
C LEU A 785 -2.90 13.50 -18.53
N CYS A 786 -3.18 14.78 -18.57
CA CYS A 786 -2.16 15.83 -18.47
C CYS A 786 -2.47 16.88 -17.40
N ASP A 787 -3.71 16.94 -16.91
CA ASP A 787 -4.08 17.73 -15.74
C ASP A 787 -5.43 17.28 -15.17
N PHE A 788 -5.68 17.60 -13.90
CA PHE A 788 -6.98 17.42 -13.25
C PHE A 788 -7.17 18.42 -12.12
N GLN A 789 -8.43 18.74 -11.84
CA GLN A 789 -8.78 19.59 -10.70
C GLN A 789 -10.13 19.16 -10.12
N LYS A 790 -10.17 18.97 -8.79
CA LYS A 790 -11.39 18.70 -8.04
C LYS A 790 -12.11 20.00 -7.73
N VAL A 791 -13.40 20.07 -8.00
CA VAL A 791 -14.23 21.29 -7.88
C VAL A 791 -15.49 20.97 -7.10
N SER A 792 -15.66 21.61 -5.95
CA SER A 792 -16.89 21.52 -5.14
C SER A 792 -17.89 22.61 -5.58
N LEU A 793 -19.13 22.22 -5.82
CA LEU A 793 -20.22 23.10 -6.26
C LEU A 793 -21.51 22.81 -5.47
N LYS A 794 -22.19 23.88 -5.05
CA LYS A 794 -23.53 23.77 -4.50
C LYS A 794 -24.53 23.41 -5.60
N ALA A 795 -25.72 22.95 -5.24
CA ALA A 795 -26.81 22.74 -6.21
C ALA A 795 -27.07 24.01 -7.04
N GLY A 796 -27.09 23.86 -8.37
CA GLY A 796 -27.29 24.97 -9.31
C GLY A 796 -26.07 25.87 -9.54
N GLU A 797 -24.97 25.67 -8.81
CA GLU A 797 -23.76 26.50 -8.94
C GLU A 797 -22.94 26.13 -10.19
N SER A 798 -22.26 27.13 -10.74
CA SER A 798 -21.35 26.98 -11.87
C SER A 798 -20.04 27.71 -11.58
N LYS A 799 -18.92 27.13 -12.04
CA LYS A 799 -17.57 27.70 -11.92
C LYS A 799 -16.81 27.53 -13.24
N GLU A 800 -16.02 28.51 -13.63
CA GLU A 800 -15.02 28.35 -14.69
C GLU A 800 -13.76 27.78 -14.08
N VAL A 801 -13.31 26.66 -14.64
CA VAL A 801 -12.06 25.98 -14.27
C VAL A 801 -11.02 26.30 -15.33
N THR A 802 -9.83 26.67 -14.87
CA THR A 802 -8.73 27.06 -15.76
C THR A 802 -7.53 26.15 -15.52
N PHE A 803 -7.02 25.59 -16.59
CA PHE A 803 -5.79 24.78 -16.61
C PHE A 803 -4.72 25.52 -17.39
N THR A 804 -3.46 25.44 -16.93
CA THR A 804 -2.30 25.97 -17.64
C THR A 804 -1.33 24.83 -17.91
N LEU A 805 -1.36 24.33 -19.15
CA LEU A 805 -0.55 23.17 -19.54
C LEU A 805 0.94 23.49 -19.49
N GLN A 806 1.69 22.62 -18.83
CA GLN A 806 3.14 22.73 -18.70
C GLN A 806 3.82 22.02 -19.88
N ASP A 807 5.11 22.24 -20.09
CA ASP A 807 5.89 21.65 -21.20
C ASP A 807 5.85 20.12 -21.20
N ASN A 808 5.85 19.51 -20.01
CA ASN A 808 5.77 18.06 -19.88
C ASN A 808 4.48 17.42 -20.43
N ALA A 809 3.41 18.21 -20.60
CA ALA A 809 2.18 17.74 -21.28
C ALA A 809 2.41 17.48 -22.79
N PHE A 810 3.44 18.08 -23.36
CA PHE A 810 3.79 17.99 -24.78
C PHE A 810 5.05 17.15 -25.03
N GLU A 811 5.67 16.63 -23.96
CA GLU A 811 6.79 15.70 -24.07
C GLU A 811 6.32 14.36 -24.63
N CYS A 812 6.96 13.90 -25.67
CA CYS A 812 6.77 12.59 -26.27
C CYS A 812 8.13 11.99 -26.63
N TRP A 813 8.19 10.68 -26.75
CA TRP A 813 9.35 10.01 -27.32
C TRP A 813 9.51 10.35 -28.80
N ASP A 814 10.68 10.84 -29.16
CA ASP A 814 11.03 11.11 -30.53
C ASP A 814 11.95 10.00 -31.07
N PRO A 815 11.47 9.11 -31.93
CA PRO A 815 12.28 8.02 -32.48
C PRO A 815 13.43 8.48 -33.37
N LEU A 816 13.39 9.72 -33.91
CA LEU A 816 14.43 10.25 -34.75
C LEU A 816 15.66 10.69 -33.96
N THR A 817 15.46 11.25 -32.80
CA THR A 817 16.53 11.71 -31.90
C THR A 817 16.85 10.72 -30.80
N ASN A 818 15.98 9.71 -30.59
CA ASN A 818 16.05 8.74 -29.53
C ASN A 818 16.02 9.41 -28.13
N THR A 819 15.18 10.43 -27.95
CA THR A 819 15.05 11.21 -26.71
C THR A 819 13.62 11.65 -26.45
N MET A 820 13.31 11.98 -25.18
CA MET A 820 12.09 12.71 -24.83
C MET A 820 12.20 14.17 -25.25
N ARG A 821 11.21 14.69 -25.97
CA ARG A 821 11.20 16.08 -26.42
C ARG A 821 9.80 16.68 -26.34
N VAL A 822 9.77 17.98 -26.12
CA VAL A 822 8.56 18.81 -26.31
C VAL A 822 8.30 18.91 -27.83
N MET A 823 7.25 18.27 -28.32
CA MET A 823 7.00 18.12 -29.72
C MET A 823 6.04 19.19 -30.24
N SER A 824 6.46 19.96 -31.23
CA SER A 824 5.58 20.87 -31.98
C SER A 824 4.51 20.09 -32.76
N GLY A 825 3.32 20.65 -32.92
CA GLY A 825 2.27 20.04 -33.71
C GLY A 825 0.84 20.41 -33.29
N ARG A 826 -0.12 19.76 -33.91
CA ARG A 826 -1.53 19.86 -33.52
C ARG A 826 -1.85 18.84 -32.45
N TYR A 827 -2.54 19.29 -31.42
CA TYR A 827 -3.01 18.46 -30.30
C TYR A 827 -4.52 18.57 -30.14
N THR A 828 -5.15 17.49 -29.74
CA THR A 828 -6.53 17.46 -29.28
C THR A 828 -6.54 17.35 -27.77
N LEU A 829 -7.18 18.31 -27.10
CA LEU A 829 -7.41 18.27 -25.64
C LEU A 829 -8.85 17.83 -25.40
N TYR A 830 -9.03 16.73 -24.66
CA TYR A 830 -10.33 16.25 -24.23
C TYR A 830 -10.56 16.63 -22.78
N VAL A 831 -11.77 17.09 -22.44
CA VAL A 831 -12.11 17.49 -21.07
C VAL A 831 -13.38 16.78 -20.63
N GLY A 832 -13.37 16.22 -19.44
CA GLY A 832 -14.51 15.51 -18.88
C GLY A 832 -14.22 15.02 -17.46
N ASN A 833 -14.99 14.03 -17.05
CA ASN A 833 -14.84 13.39 -15.73
C ASN A 833 -14.38 11.93 -15.82
N SER A 834 -13.84 11.52 -16.94
CA SER A 834 -13.21 10.21 -17.16
C SER A 834 -12.45 10.20 -18.49
N SER A 835 -11.68 9.14 -18.72
CA SER A 835 -11.01 8.90 -20.01
C SER A 835 -11.98 8.71 -21.19
N ALA A 836 -13.28 8.49 -20.94
CA ALA A 836 -14.31 8.45 -21.97
C ALA A 836 -14.77 9.85 -22.45
N ALA A 837 -14.16 10.93 -21.97
CA ALA A 837 -14.47 12.31 -22.35
C ALA A 837 -14.44 12.53 -23.86
N LYS A 838 -15.45 13.24 -24.37
CA LYS A 838 -15.64 13.57 -25.80
C LYS A 838 -15.55 15.07 -26.08
N ALA A 839 -15.90 15.93 -25.10
CA ALA A 839 -15.77 17.37 -25.25
C ALA A 839 -14.31 17.73 -25.48
N SER A 840 -13.99 18.45 -26.54
CA SER A 840 -12.60 18.70 -26.94
C SER A 840 -12.39 20.04 -27.60
N CYS A 841 -11.14 20.53 -27.58
CA CYS A 841 -10.66 21.63 -28.38
C CYS A 841 -9.34 21.24 -29.06
N GLN A 842 -9.06 21.92 -30.17
CA GLN A 842 -7.81 21.77 -30.92
C GLN A 842 -6.83 22.87 -30.52
N MET A 843 -5.58 22.51 -30.44
CA MET A 843 -4.49 23.37 -30.08
C MET A 843 -3.32 23.16 -31.04
N LEU A 844 -2.70 24.24 -31.47
CA LEU A 844 -1.44 24.22 -32.21
C LEU A 844 -0.32 24.63 -31.23
N TRP A 845 0.56 23.70 -30.97
CA TRP A 845 1.74 23.94 -30.17
C TRP A 845 2.96 24.18 -31.06
N ARG A 846 3.73 25.25 -30.78
CA ARG A 846 5.01 25.51 -31.42
C ARG A 846 6.06 25.78 -30.35
N GLU A 847 7.22 25.17 -30.50
CA GLU A 847 8.37 25.44 -29.64
C GLU A 847 8.80 26.92 -29.80
N GLY A 848 8.93 27.62 -28.69
CA GLY A 848 9.36 29.02 -28.69
C GLY A 848 8.26 30.09 -28.73
N LEU A 849 6.97 29.75 -28.58
CA LEU A 849 5.87 30.71 -28.41
C LEU A 849 5.40 30.71 -26.94
#